data_cb24ea1845c9c7124e76e98b7a8bd659
#
_entry.id   cb24ea1845c9c7124e76e98b7a8bd659
#
_cell.length_a   1.000
_cell.length_b   1.000
_cell.length_c   1.000
_cell.angle_alpha   90.00
_cell.angle_beta   90.00
_cell.angle_gamma   90.00
#
_symmetry.space_group_name_H-M   'P 1'
#
loop_
_entity.id
_entity.type
_entity.pdbx_description
1 polymer ?
#
loop_
_entity_poly.entity_id
_entity_poly.type
_entity_poly.pdbx_seq_one_letter_code
_entity_poly.pdbx_strand_id
1 'polypeptide(L)'
;MTTAQQAIQTYQQQKAAAETAYRQNNRPTAYFRDHIAAAETLLQTLWQIHFPDSNDISLIAIGGFGRCELYPHSDWDLAIISSTPFSDGLQQQTAQFIQTLWDARLNPAIKSGSIEEILQSTQNDITGETAFLEARHLQGNADLTAQLLNKLNTRRDTAAFIEAKLLEMEQRHTKSQGTGAQLEPNIKTCPGGLRDIHTLIWTAKAQGIDSNPTALVTAGVLTRTEAGMLAHGYRRLANIRIHLHLTADRPEDRLLFDYQSQVAESLGYTQPDIRGRSEALMHTFYRATKAIKQLNGILIPVLKNHQTSSRPQHIHPIDSHYKRIGHQIAANDLALFEQNPEHIFTIIQTMQEQNITTIEPQTLRAWWASTRKINARFTQNPENRRRFIQFFKHGTGLTQTLRFLNLYGVLGRYLPAWEKITGLLQHDLFHIYPVDDHILTVVRNMRRLAIETHSHEMPEASAIMQAYPRPHVLYTAALLHDIAKGRGGDHAKEGIKDAQQFAANHYYTEEESHLLAWLVENHLLMSTVAQKEDIQDPHVLQAFCRRIPTREYLDALYLLTIADIRGTNPKLWNTWRASLLQTLYHSTAAVLNSKHHDPERLPNRREQASTDQLTRAAVPLKNQQKLRRILGSAYYVRHQTREILWHTANLAYDTQSPAVRSRILPQSNSLQVMVFMPNGDRLFARLCRIFSSHRFDIQAARAFITEHDYILDTFILQLPDNLPPEEYPDRQSALEAELNSFIHGNTTVQKQSGRPHISRRIRHIPIPPTVIITPEEDYPGWHTIDITAVNRPHLLADIAETFFAHNISLRYAKITTLDQRIEDSFITYSPSLQDLQTQNTLKQALIEVLTP
;
A
#
# COMPACT_ATOMS: atom_id res chain seq x y z
N MET A 1 -11.75 -50.10 -19.22
CA MET A 1 -10.88 -49.17 -18.39
C MET A 1 -9.72 -49.98 -17.88
N THR A 2 -8.51 -49.49 -17.97
CA THR A 2 -7.36 -50.11 -17.29
C THR A 2 -7.44 -49.88 -15.78
N THR A 3 -6.78 -50.74 -14.99
CA THR A 3 -6.71 -50.60 -13.51
C THR A 3 -6.26 -49.19 -13.09
N ALA A 4 -5.31 -48.59 -13.84
CA ALA A 4 -4.86 -47.20 -13.58
C ALA A 4 -5.97 -46.17 -13.82
N GLN A 5 -6.74 -46.31 -14.90
CA GLN A 5 -7.87 -45.40 -15.19
C GLN A 5 -8.97 -45.50 -14.13
N GLN A 6 -9.24 -46.69 -13.63
CA GLN A 6 -10.20 -46.88 -12.52
C GLN A 6 -9.70 -46.20 -11.23
N ALA A 7 -8.42 -46.34 -10.89
CA ALA A 7 -7.82 -45.71 -9.72
C ALA A 7 -7.88 -44.18 -9.79
N ILE A 8 -7.57 -43.62 -10.99
CA ILE A 8 -7.65 -42.18 -11.22
C ILE A 8 -9.09 -41.67 -11.07
N GLN A 9 -10.07 -42.39 -11.63
CA GLN A 9 -11.48 -42.03 -11.48
C GLN A 9 -11.95 -42.07 -10.03
N THR A 10 -11.54 -43.10 -9.30
CA THR A 10 -11.84 -43.24 -7.85
C THR A 10 -11.27 -42.09 -7.06
N TYR A 11 -10.01 -41.71 -7.32
CA TYR A 11 -9.38 -40.53 -6.68
C TYR A 11 -10.16 -39.25 -6.96
N GLN A 12 -10.54 -39.00 -8.23
CA GLN A 12 -11.31 -37.78 -8.60
C GLN A 12 -12.66 -37.73 -7.87
N GLN A 13 -13.35 -38.86 -7.73
CA GLN A 13 -14.60 -38.95 -6.99
C GLN A 13 -14.40 -38.68 -5.49
N GLN A 14 -13.37 -39.28 -4.89
CA GLN A 14 -13.05 -39.08 -3.47
C GLN A 14 -12.62 -37.64 -3.18
N LYS A 15 -11.81 -37.03 -4.05
CA LYS A 15 -11.42 -35.61 -3.96
C LYS A 15 -12.66 -34.72 -4.01
N ALA A 16 -13.56 -34.92 -4.98
CA ALA A 16 -14.80 -34.15 -5.11
C ALA A 16 -15.71 -34.29 -3.89
N ALA A 17 -15.77 -35.50 -3.31
CA ALA A 17 -16.52 -35.75 -2.06
C ALA A 17 -15.91 -35.00 -0.87
N ALA A 18 -14.58 -35.00 -0.74
CA ALA A 18 -13.86 -34.26 0.30
C ALA A 18 -14.08 -32.74 0.16
N GLU A 19 -14.03 -32.20 -1.07
CA GLU A 19 -14.31 -30.78 -1.36
C GLU A 19 -15.76 -30.38 -1.03
N THR A 20 -16.71 -31.25 -1.37
CA THR A 20 -18.15 -31.06 -1.03
C THR A 20 -18.38 -31.07 0.47
N ALA A 21 -17.83 -32.04 1.20
CA ALA A 21 -17.89 -32.11 2.65
C ALA A 21 -17.23 -30.87 3.30
N TYR A 22 -16.12 -30.43 2.76
CA TYR A 22 -15.43 -29.25 3.26
C TYR A 22 -16.26 -27.95 3.09
N ARG A 23 -16.91 -27.77 1.95
CA ARG A 23 -17.80 -26.59 1.74
C ARG A 23 -18.95 -26.53 2.76
N GLN A 24 -19.35 -27.67 3.33
CA GLN A 24 -20.41 -27.73 4.34
C GLN A 24 -19.91 -27.48 5.77
N ASN A 25 -18.68 -27.87 6.08
CA ASN A 25 -18.21 -27.90 7.48
C ASN A 25 -17.05 -26.94 7.79
N ASN A 26 -16.33 -26.42 6.79
CA ASN A 26 -15.18 -25.53 6.93
C ASN A 26 -14.09 -26.07 7.88
N ARG A 27 -13.80 -27.38 7.84
CA ARG A 27 -12.81 -28.06 8.68
C ARG A 27 -11.56 -28.45 7.87
N PRO A 28 -10.48 -27.65 7.83
CA PRO A 28 -9.28 -27.92 7.03
C PRO A 28 -8.64 -29.28 7.36
N THR A 29 -8.57 -29.62 8.64
CA THR A 29 -7.97 -30.89 9.11
C THR A 29 -8.69 -32.11 8.57
N ALA A 30 -10.02 -32.09 8.51
CA ALA A 30 -10.80 -33.17 7.92
C ALA A 30 -10.58 -33.24 6.40
N TYR A 31 -10.60 -32.07 5.73
CA TYR A 31 -10.33 -31.99 4.30
C TYR A 31 -8.96 -32.59 3.93
N PHE A 32 -7.90 -32.16 4.63
CA PHE A 32 -6.55 -32.68 4.38
C PHE A 32 -6.47 -34.18 4.61
N ARG A 33 -7.04 -34.69 5.70
CA ARG A 33 -7.07 -36.15 5.99
C ARG A 33 -7.71 -36.91 4.83
N ASP A 34 -8.88 -36.48 4.40
CA ASP A 34 -9.67 -37.20 3.39
C ASP A 34 -9.03 -37.11 2.00
N HIS A 35 -8.50 -35.92 1.63
CA HIS A 35 -7.81 -35.72 0.35
C HIS A 35 -6.47 -36.48 0.29
N ILE A 36 -5.72 -36.54 1.39
CA ILE A 36 -4.46 -37.29 1.47
C ILE A 36 -4.74 -38.78 1.40
N ALA A 37 -5.74 -39.31 2.12
CA ALA A 37 -6.10 -40.70 2.04
C ALA A 37 -6.48 -41.12 0.60
N ALA A 38 -7.22 -40.28 -0.11
CA ALA A 38 -7.52 -40.50 -1.53
C ALA A 38 -6.26 -40.49 -2.41
N ALA A 39 -5.35 -39.55 -2.18
CA ALA A 39 -4.09 -39.43 -2.92
C ALA A 39 -3.16 -40.63 -2.67
N GLU A 40 -3.04 -41.08 -1.42
CA GLU A 40 -2.22 -42.24 -1.05
C GLU A 40 -2.77 -43.54 -1.63
N THR A 41 -4.09 -43.72 -1.64
CA THR A 41 -4.74 -44.86 -2.29
C THR A 41 -4.44 -44.91 -3.78
N LEU A 42 -4.49 -43.77 -4.47
CA LEU A 42 -4.11 -43.70 -5.88
C LEU A 42 -2.63 -44.06 -6.07
N LEU A 43 -1.73 -43.43 -5.28
CA LEU A 43 -0.29 -43.69 -5.37
C LEU A 43 0.04 -45.16 -5.09
N GLN A 44 -0.59 -45.78 -4.11
CA GLN A 44 -0.43 -47.19 -3.81
C GLN A 44 -0.79 -48.07 -5.01
N THR A 45 -1.94 -47.82 -5.63
CA THR A 45 -2.39 -48.59 -6.80
C THR A 45 -1.45 -48.38 -8.00
N LEU A 46 -1.05 -47.12 -8.29
CA LEU A 46 -0.13 -46.84 -9.38
C LEU A 46 1.27 -47.39 -9.11
N TRP A 47 1.72 -47.40 -7.86
CA TRP A 47 3.00 -47.98 -7.47
C TRP A 47 3.01 -49.52 -7.76
N GLN A 48 1.98 -50.24 -7.39
CA GLN A 48 1.85 -51.68 -7.66
C GLN A 48 1.84 -51.98 -9.16
N ILE A 49 1.30 -51.11 -9.99
CA ILE A 49 1.26 -51.29 -11.45
C ILE A 49 2.66 -51.07 -12.08
N HIS A 50 3.38 -50.03 -11.66
CA HIS A 50 4.65 -49.62 -12.27
C HIS A 50 5.87 -50.32 -11.64
N PHE A 51 5.79 -50.69 -10.36
CA PHE A 51 6.88 -51.25 -9.57
C PHE A 51 6.46 -52.54 -8.80
N PRO A 52 5.99 -53.56 -9.46
CA PRO A 52 5.46 -54.76 -8.79
C PRO A 52 6.47 -55.49 -7.87
N ASP A 53 7.77 -55.46 -8.23
CA ASP A 53 8.86 -56.15 -7.54
C ASP A 53 9.81 -55.19 -6.81
N SER A 54 9.32 -54.17 -6.15
CA SER A 54 10.05 -52.99 -5.71
C SER A 54 10.66 -53.07 -4.30
N ASN A 55 11.45 -54.07 -4.00
CA ASN A 55 12.14 -54.17 -2.70
C ASN A 55 13.34 -53.21 -2.56
N ASP A 56 13.88 -52.71 -3.66
CA ASP A 56 15.08 -51.88 -3.71
C ASP A 56 14.80 -50.36 -3.91
N ILE A 57 13.55 -50.00 -3.90
CA ILE A 57 13.13 -48.60 -4.09
C ILE A 57 12.09 -48.17 -3.06
N SER A 58 11.98 -46.87 -2.82
CA SER A 58 10.99 -46.32 -1.89
C SER A 58 10.36 -45.06 -2.47
N LEU A 59 9.06 -44.90 -2.32
CA LEU A 59 8.29 -43.69 -2.59
C LEU A 59 8.11 -42.91 -1.29
N ILE A 60 8.43 -41.64 -1.31
CA ILE A 60 8.39 -40.75 -0.15
C ILE A 60 7.57 -39.51 -0.51
N ALA A 61 6.65 -39.08 0.34
CA ALA A 61 6.04 -37.76 0.32
C ALA A 61 6.99 -36.79 1.01
N ILE A 62 7.25 -35.65 0.37
CA ILE A 62 8.10 -34.58 0.90
C ILE A 62 7.34 -33.24 0.92
N GLY A 63 7.92 -32.19 1.44
CA GLY A 63 7.32 -30.84 1.42
C GLY A 63 5.90 -30.78 2.00
N GLY A 64 4.98 -30.15 1.25
CA GLY A 64 3.58 -30.00 1.67
C GLY A 64 2.83 -31.32 1.79
N PHE A 65 3.06 -32.24 0.87
CA PHE A 65 2.46 -33.58 0.92
C PHE A 65 3.02 -34.39 2.10
N GLY A 66 4.32 -34.31 2.35
CA GLY A 66 4.95 -34.95 3.53
C GLY A 66 4.38 -34.45 4.85
N ARG A 67 4.08 -33.17 4.96
CA ARG A 67 3.45 -32.52 6.13
C ARG A 67 1.96 -32.80 6.27
N CYS A 68 1.38 -33.59 5.36
CA CYS A 68 -0.05 -33.85 5.29
C CYS A 68 -0.91 -32.60 5.05
N GLU A 69 -0.43 -31.67 4.20
CA GLU A 69 -1.13 -30.45 3.81
C GLU A 69 -1.29 -30.38 2.29
N LEU A 70 -2.19 -31.19 1.73
CA LEU A 70 -2.49 -31.19 0.32
C LEU A 70 -3.71 -30.29 0.02
N TYR A 71 -3.44 -29.03 -0.43
CA TYR A 71 -4.49 -28.09 -0.84
C TYR A 71 -5.12 -28.52 -2.18
N PRO A 72 -6.31 -28.01 -2.58
CA PRO A 72 -7.04 -28.47 -3.75
C PRO A 72 -6.25 -28.52 -5.05
N HIS A 73 -5.34 -27.55 -5.26
CA HIS A 73 -4.50 -27.45 -6.46
C HIS A 73 -3.00 -27.41 -6.10
N SER A 74 -2.58 -28.00 -4.97
CA SER A 74 -1.16 -28.10 -4.62
C SER A 74 -0.40 -29.03 -5.55
N ASP A 75 0.88 -28.76 -5.69
CA ASP A 75 1.84 -29.70 -6.25
C ASP A 75 1.95 -30.94 -5.34
N TRP A 76 2.26 -32.09 -5.96
CA TRP A 76 2.53 -33.34 -5.28
C TRP A 76 4.03 -33.51 -5.14
N ASP A 77 4.58 -33.03 -4.04
CA ASP A 77 6.01 -33.15 -3.73
C ASP A 77 6.32 -34.59 -3.32
N LEU A 78 7.02 -35.32 -4.19
CA LEU A 78 7.37 -36.73 -4.02
C LEU A 78 8.88 -36.95 -4.22
N ALA A 79 9.39 -38.05 -3.67
CA ALA A 79 10.71 -38.56 -4.03
C ALA A 79 10.68 -40.07 -4.23
N ILE A 80 11.38 -40.59 -5.26
CA ILE A 80 11.63 -42.01 -5.50
C ILE A 80 13.11 -42.23 -5.27
N ILE A 81 13.42 -43.08 -4.28
CA ILE A 81 14.83 -43.32 -3.90
C ILE A 81 15.17 -44.81 -4.04
N SER A 82 16.46 -45.09 -4.29
CA SER A 82 17.03 -46.43 -4.31
C SER A 82 18.33 -46.54 -3.50
N SER A 83 18.77 -47.71 -3.24
CA SER A 83 20.08 -47.98 -2.62
C SER A 83 21.27 -47.74 -3.56
N THR A 84 21.04 -47.93 -4.88
CA THR A 84 22.05 -47.81 -5.94
C THR A 84 21.56 -46.83 -7.03
N PRO A 85 22.44 -46.32 -7.89
CA PRO A 85 22.03 -45.49 -9.05
C PRO A 85 20.98 -46.23 -9.91
N PHE A 86 20.04 -45.46 -10.44
CA PHE A 86 18.93 -46.01 -11.25
C PHE A 86 19.45 -46.68 -12.50
N SER A 87 19.09 -47.96 -12.72
CA SER A 87 19.28 -48.66 -13.98
C SER A 87 18.39 -48.03 -15.08
N ASP A 88 18.71 -48.27 -16.37
CA ASP A 88 17.89 -47.78 -17.49
C ASP A 88 16.44 -48.26 -17.39
N GLY A 89 16.21 -49.49 -16.94
CA GLY A 89 14.86 -50.05 -16.68
C GLY A 89 14.10 -49.28 -15.62
N LEU A 90 14.76 -49.00 -14.52
CA LEU A 90 14.13 -48.23 -13.42
C LEU A 90 13.88 -46.78 -13.79
N GLN A 91 14.78 -46.17 -14.56
CA GLN A 91 14.55 -44.82 -15.13
C GLN A 91 13.31 -44.79 -16.04
N GLN A 92 13.16 -45.79 -16.92
CA GLN A 92 12.00 -45.90 -17.80
C GLN A 92 10.70 -46.12 -17.01
N GLN A 93 10.70 -47.03 -15.99
CA GLN A 93 9.55 -47.24 -15.12
C GLN A 93 9.16 -45.98 -14.35
N THR A 94 10.15 -45.23 -13.81
CA THR A 94 9.94 -43.96 -13.13
C THR A 94 9.32 -42.91 -14.05
N ALA A 95 9.84 -42.83 -15.30
CA ALA A 95 9.30 -41.91 -16.32
C ALA A 95 7.83 -42.24 -16.66
N GLN A 96 7.50 -43.53 -16.79
CA GLN A 96 6.12 -43.98 -17.06
C GLN A 96 5.18 -43.70 -15.84
N PHE A 97 5.64 -43.91 -14.63
CA PHE A 97 4.90 -43.55 -13.42
C PHE A 97 4.61 -42.05 -13.38
N ILE A 98 5.62 -41.19 -13.62
CA ILE A 98 5.47 -39.74 -13.68
C ILE A 98 4.47 -39.34 -14.78
N GLN A 99 4.59 -39.96 -15.98
CA GLN A 99 3.67 -39.70 -17.10
C GLN A 99 2.23 -40.04 -16.73
N THR A 100 2.00 -41.14 -16.02
CA THR A 100 0.66 -41.57 -15.55
C THR A 100 0.07 -40.52 -14.59
N LEU A 101 0.88 -39.91 -13.72
CA LEU A 101 0.44 -38.81 -12.84
C LEU A 101 0.08 -37.56 -13.62
N TRP A 102 0.86 -37.20 -14.64
CA TRP A 102 0.54 -36.08 -15.52
C TRP A 102 -0.75 -36.32 -16.32
N ASP A 103 -0.93 -37.54 -16.87
CA ASP A 103 -2.14 -37.93 -17.59
C ASP A 103 -3.39 -37.88 -16.68
N ALA A 104 -3.22 -38.11 -15.39
CA ALA A 104 -4.25 -37.93 -14.37
C ALA A 104 -4.54 -36.45 -14.04
N ARG A 105 -3.90 -35.47 -14.72
CA ARG A 105 -3.96 -34.03 -14.46
C ARG A 105 -3.51 -33.65 -13.05
N LEU A 106 -2.61 -34.43 -12.47
CA LEU A 106 -1.92 -34.10 -11.24
C LEU A 106 -0.70 -33.26 -11.56
N ASN A 107 -0.20 -32.52 -10.62
CA ASN A 107 1.01 -31.70 -10.77
C ASN A 107 2.16 -32.29 -9.90
N PRO A 108 2.78 -33.42 -10.34
CA PRO A 108 3.83 -34.06 -9.56
C PRO A 108 5.15 -33.29 -9.67
N ALA A 109 5.75 -32.99 -8.51
CA ALA A 109 7.13 -32.49 -8.37
C ALA A 109 7.97 -33.61 -7.76
N ILE A 110 8.59 -34.45 -8.61
CA ILE A 110 9.27 -35.68 -8.19
C ILE A 110 10.78 -35.52 -8.27
N LYS A 111 11.48 -35.78 -7.14
CA LYS A 111 12.92 -36.03 -7.11
C LYS A 111 13.18 -37.53 -7.20
N SER A 112 14.12 -37.96 -8.02
CA SER A 112 14.45 -39.40 -8.15
C SER A 112 15.95 -39.61 -8.19
N GLY A 113 16.43 -40.74 -7.60
CA GLY A 113 17.84 -41.12 -7.60
C GLY A 113 18.20 -41.99 -6.41
N SER A 114 19.47 -42.40 -6.36
CA SER A 114 20.03 -43.13 -5.22
C SER A 114 20.09 -42.20 -3.97
N ILE A 115 20.22 -42.82 -2.80
CA ILE A 115 20.39 -42.09 -1.52
C ILE A 115 21.55 -41.10 -1.62
N GLU A 116 22.68 -41.51 -2.22
CA GLU A 116 23.86 -40.66 -2.40
C GLU A 116 23.62 -39.45 -3.31
N GLU A 117 22.92 -39.65 -4.42
CA GLU A 117 22.55 -38.56 -5.34
C GLU A 117 21.61 -37.55 -4.69
N ILE A 118 20.61 -38.01 -3.92
CA ILE A 118 19.74 -37.15 -3.15
C ILE A 118 20.51 -36.37 -2.09
N LEU A 119 21.43 -37.02 -1.37
CA LEU A 119 22.28 -36.34 -0.40
C LEU A 119 23.14 -35.27 -1.08
N GLN A 120 23.73 -35.55 -2.23
CA GLN A 120 24.55 -34.61 -2.97
C GLN A 120 23.69 -33.43 -3.49
N SER A 121 22.53 -33.70 -4.06
CA SER A 121 21.62 -32.64 -4.59
C SER A 121 21.09 -31.71 -3.49
N THR A 122 20.99 -32.16 -2.26
CA THR A 122 20.52 -31.35 -1.11
C THR A 122 21.64 -30.65 -0.34
N GLN A 123 22.91 -30.89 -0.68
CA GLN A 123 24.04 -30.37 0.10
C GLN A 123 24.11 -28.85 0.17
N ASN A 124 23.73 -28.16 -0.92
CA ASN A 124 23.75 -26.69 -1.01
C ASN A 124 22.34 -26.14 -1.37
N ASP A 125 21.31 -26.97 -1.27
CA ASP A 125 19.91 -26.60 -1.55
C ASP A 125 19.10 -26.63 -0.25
N ILE A 126 19.03 -25.47 0.44
CA ILE A 126 18.24 -25.31 1.66
C ILE A 126 16.74 -25.61 1.44
N THR A 127 16.23 -25.40 0.22
CA THR A 127 14.84 -25.69 -0.14
C THR A 127 14.61 -27.18 -0.23
N GLY A 128 15.51 -27.88 -0.91
CA GLY A 128 15.51 -29.33 -0.99
C GLY A 128 15.68 -29.99 0.38
N GLU A 129 16.60 -29.53 1.20
CA GLU A 129 16.79 -30.05 2.56
C GLU A 129 15.52 -29.83 3.41
N THR A 130 14.88 -28.66 3.30
CA THR A 130 13.61 -28.37 3.98
C THR A 130 12.48 -29.31 3.54
N ALA A 131 12.42 -29.68 2.26
CA ALA A 131 11.40 -30.60 1.75
C ALA A 131 11.56 -32.00 2.39
N PHE A 132 12.80 -32.50 2.52
CA PHE A 132 13.06 -33.79 3.17
C PHE A 132 12.92 -33.74 4.71
N LEU A 133 12.98 -32.59 5.34
CA LEU A 133 12.67 -32.44 6.77
C LEU A 133 11.19 -32.81 7.08
N GLU A 134 10.33 -32.71 6.08
CA GLU A 134 8.91 -33.06 6.13
C GLU A 134 8.63 -34.48 5.61
N ALA A 135 9.67 -35.25 5.25
CA ALA A 135 9.52 -36.52 4.55
C ALA A 135 8.75 -37.59 5.32
N ARG A 136 7.94 -38.35 4.59
CA ARG A 136 7.12 -39.46 5.12
C ARG A 136 7.09 -40.59 4.09
N HIS A 137 7.38 -41.79 4.53
CA HIS A 137 7.32 -42.99 3.70
C HIS A 137 5.88 -43.29 3.21
N LEU A 138 5.75 -43.65 1.93
CA LEU A 138 4.47 -43.97 1.32
C LEU A 138 4.40 -45.46 0.87
N GLN A 139 5.35 -45.91 0.06
CA GLN A 139 5.36 -47.24 -0.56
C GLN A 139 6.79 -47.76 -0.74
N GLY A 140 6.94 -49.03 -0.98
CA GLY A 140 8.22 -49.69 -1.20
C GLY A 140 8.99 -50.01 0.07
N ASN A 141 10.32 -49.92 0.04
CA ASN A 141 11.19 -50.28 1.15
C ASN A 141 11.32 -49.14 2.17
N ALA A 142 10.72 -49.31 3.35
CA ALA A 142 10.73 -48.32 4.43
C ALA A 142 12.15 -48.08 5.02
N ASP A 143 13.04 -49.09 4.97
CA ASP A 143 14.39 -49.00 5.51
C ASP A 143 15.23 -47.99 4.69
N LEU A 144 15.02 -47.88 3.37
CA LEU A 144 15.69 -46.88 2.54
C LEU A 144 15.28 -45.48 2.97
N THR A 145 14.00 -45.26 3.24
CA THR A 145 13.50 -43.97 3.77
C THR A 145 14.19 -43.62 5.09
N ALA A 146 14.23 -44.57 6.01
CA ALA A 146 14.87 -44.41 7.32
C ALA A 146 16.37 -44.13 7.21
N GLN A 147 17.08 -44.81 6.32
CA GLN A 147 18.49 -44.60 6.04
C GLN A 147 18.76 -43.21 5.49
N LEU A 148 17.98 -42.74 4.47
CA LEU A 148 18.11 -41.40 3.92
C LEU A 148 17.89 -40.34 4.99
N LEU A 149 16.82 -40.43 5.77
CA LEU A 149 16.49 -39.45 6.80
C LEU A 149 17.56 -39.40 7.92
N ASN A 150 18.08 -40.55 8.32
CA ASN A 150 19.16 -40.59 9.29
C ASN A 150 20.43 -39.93 8.77
N LYS A 151 20.84 -40.25 7.52
CA LYS A 151 22.00 -39.60 6.89
C LYS A 151 21.82 -38.08 6.75
N LEU A 152 20.62 -37.59 6.34
CA LEU A 152 20.30 -36.18 6.24
C LEU A 152 20.38 -35.49 7.62
N ASN A 153 19.80 -36.11 8.65
CA ASN A 153 19.79 -35.55 10.01
C ASN A 153 21.20 -35.49 10.62
N THR A 154 22.02 -36.55 10.41
CA THR A 154 23.39 -36.60 10.91
C THR A 154 24.28 -35.56 10.23
N ARG A 155 24.07 -35.28 8.95
CA ARG A 155 24.87 -34.32 8.16
C ARG A 155 24.49 -32.88 8.46
N ARG A 156 23.25 -32.63 8.88
CA ARG A 156 22.72 -31.26 9.01
C ARG A 156 23.50 -30.44 10.04
N ASP A 157 24.04 -29.30 9.61
CA ASP A 157 24.40 -28.21 10.52
C ASP A 157 23.13 -27.47 10.92
N THR A 158 22.57 -27.81 12.06
CA THR A 158 21.32 -27.26 12.56
C THR A 158 21.38 -25.74 12.74
N ALA A 159 22.53 -25.21 13.17
CA ALA A 159 22.68 -23.77 13.37
C ALA A 159 22.65 -23.01 12.04
N ALA A 160 23.45 -23.47 11.07
CA ALA A 160 23.48 -22.88 9.74
C ALA A 160 22.10 -23.01 9.03
N PHE A 161 21.41 -24.15 9.19
CA PHE A 161 20.07 -24.34 8.64
C PHE A 161 19.07 -23.31 9.20
N ILE A 162 19.06 -23.11 10.52
CA ILE A 162 18.16 -22.16 11.18
C ILE A 162 18.47 -20.74 10.72
N GLU A 163 19.74 -20.33 10.68
CA GLU A 163 20.12 -19.00 10.21
C GLU A 163 19.69 -18.75 8.75
N ALA A 164 19.89 -19.72 7.87
CA ALA A 164 19.47 -19.63 6.48
C ALA A 164 17.95 -19.52 6.34
N LYS A 165 17.18 -20.26 7.13
CA LYS A 165 15.69 -20.18 7.13
C LYS A 165 15.19 -18.84 7.68
N LEU A 166 15.85 -18.27 8.67
CA LEU A 166 15.48 -16.95 9.19
C LEU A 166 15.82 -15.83 8.19
N LEU A 167 16.97 -15.94 7.52
CA LEU A 167 17.34 -15.01 6.45
C LEU A 167 16.34 -15.08 5.27
N GLU A 168 15.95 -16.30 4.86
CA GLU A 168 14.89 -16.48 3.84
C GLU A 168 13.58 -15.81 4.26
N MET A 169 13.20 -15.96 5.53
CA MET A 169 12.01 -15.31 6.09
C MET A 169 12.10 -13.79 6.03
N GLU A 170 13.22 -13.23 6.44
CA GLU A 170 13.46 -11.78 6.42
C GLU A 170 13.44 -11.21 5.00
N GLN A 171 14.10 -11.86 4.05
CA GLN A 171 14.07 -11.48 2.63
C GLN A 171 12.65 -11.52 2.05
N ARG A 172 11.87 -12.55 2.40
CA ARG A 172 10.47 -12.68 2.00
C ARG A 172 9.61 -11.55 2.57
N HIS A 173 9.79 -11.20 3.84
CA HIS A 173 9.09 -10.10 4.50
C HIS A 173 9.45 -8.76 3.86
N THR A 174 10.72 -8.52 3.54
CA THR A 174 11.19 -7.30 2.88
C THR A 174 10.55 -7.14 1.50
N LYS A 175 10.51 -8.21 0.70
CA LYS A 175 9.83 -8.20 -0.61
C LYS A 175 8.33 -7.88 -0.50
N SER A 176 7.67 -8.38 0.54
CA SER A 176 6.24 -8.10 0.78
C SER A 176 5.97 -6.63 1.12
N GLN A 177 6.87 -5.97 1.83
CA GLN A 177 6.70 -4.57 2.27
C GLN A 177 6.85 -3.56 1.13
N GLY A 178 7.53 -3.92 0.03
CA GLY A 178 7.81 -3.04 -1.11
C GLY A 178 6.76 -3.03 -2.23
N THR A 179 5.79 -3.94 -2.25
CA THR A 179 4.98 -4.20 -3.45
C THR A 179 3.52 -3.72 -3.39
N GLY A 180 3.09 -2.96 -2.40
CA GLY A 180 1.67 -2.54 -2.30
C GLY A 180 0.68 -3.71 -2.17
N ALA A 181 1.18 -4.91 -1.88
CA ALA A 181 0.43 -6.17 -1.88
C ALA A 181 -0.40 -6.40 -0.60
N GLN A 182 -0.52 -5.42 0.27
CA GLN A 182 -1.22 -5.62 1.54
C GLN A 182 -2.75 -5.68 1.40
N LEU A 183 -3.33 -5.04 0.39
CA LEU A 183 -4.74 -5.21 0.06
C LEU A 183 -5.04 -6.54 -0.65
N GLU A 184 -4.06 -7.09 -1.34
CA GLU A 184 -4.11 -8.38 -2.03
C GLU A 184 -2.97 -9.28 -1.53
N PRO A 185 -3.00 -9.67 -0.24
CA PRO A 185 -1.89 -10.37 0.37
C PRO A 185 -1.75 -11.79 -0.17
N ASN A 186 -0.51 -12.29 -0.19
CA ASN A 186 -0.26 -13.70 -0.41
C ASN A 186 -0.40 -14.45 0.93
N ILE A 187 -1.40 -15.32 1.05
CA ILE A 187 -1.76 -16.04 2.29
C ILE A 187 -0.60 -16.93 2.79
N LYS A 188 0.17 -17.47 1.85
CA LYS A 188 1.29 -18.36 2.14
C LYS A 188 2.54 -17.59 2.57
N THR A 189 2.91 -16.52 1.84
CA THR A 189 4.23 -15.92 1.93
C THR A 189 4.30 -14.54 2.60
N CYS A 190 3.15 -13.89 2.89
CA CYS A 190 3.14 -12.61 3.58
C CYS A 190 3.66 -12.74 5.03
N PRO A 191 4.11 -11.65 5.66
CA PRO A 191 4.46 -11.65 7.07
C PRO A 191 3.29 -12.11 7.95
N GLY A 192 3.51 -13.14 8.76
CA GLY A 192 2.47 -13.82 9.54
C GLY A 192 1.60 -14.80 8.75
N GLY A 193 1.95 -15.11 7.49
CA GLY A 193 1.28 -16.11 6.66
C GLY A 193 1.68 -17.55 7.01
N LEU A 194 1.16 -18.52 6.25
CA LEU A 194 1.40 -19.94 6.49
C LEU A 194 2.89 -20.31 6.49
N ARG A 195 3.70 -19.69 5.63
CA ARG A 195 5.14 -19.94 5.55
C ARG A 195 5.89 -19.57 6.84
N ASP A 196 5.38 -18.61 7.60
CA ASP A 196 5.96 -18.22 8.88
C ASP A 196 5.71 -19.28 9.95
N ILE A 197 4.53 -19.94 9.91
CA ILE A 197 4.24 -21.11 10.75
C ILE A 197 5.14 -22.28 10.35
N HIS A 198 5.30 -22.53 9.04
CA HIS A 198 6.18 -23.58 8.56
C HIS A 198 7.64 -23.33 8.97
N THR A 199 8.11 -22.08 8.94
CA THR A 199 9.46 -21.74 9.41
C THR A 199 9.66 -22.11 10.88
N LEU A 200 8.67 -21.84 11.75
CA LEU A 200 8.69 -22.27 13.15
C LEU A 200 8.77 -23.82 13.27
N ILE A 201 7.92 -24.53 12.51
CA ILE A 201 7.88 -26.00 12.49
C ILE A 201 9.25 -26.57 12.03
N TRP A 202 9.80 -26.05 10.95
CA TRP A 202 11.10 -26.52 10.44
C TRP A 202 12.26 -26.24 11.40
N THR A 203 12.21 -25.08 12.06
CA THR A 203 13.22 -24.74 13.09
C THR A 203 13.16 -25.70 14.28
N ALA A 204 11.96 -26.10 14.70
CA ALA A 204 11.78 -27.10 15.76
C ALA A 204 12.23 -28.50 15.32
N LYS A 205 11.79 -28.96 14.15
CA LYS A 205 12.17 -30.28 13.60
C LYS A 205 13.69 -30.41 13.37
N ALA A 206 14.33 -29.35 12.89
CA ALA A 206 15.79 -29.34 12.72
C ALA A 206 16.53 -29.56 14.04
N GLN A 207 15.92 -29.23 15.17
CA GLN A 207 16.46 -29.46 16.51
C GLN A 207 16.00 -30.81 17.13
N GLY A 208 15.34 -31.66 16.36
CA GLY A 208 14.82 -32.93 16.83
C GLY A 208 13.55 -32.81 17.70
N ILE A 209 12.92 -31.63 17.72
CA ILE A 209 11.67 -31.42 18.46
C ILE A 209 10.51 -31.74 17.53
N ASP A 210 9.60 -32.64 17.95
CA ASP A 210 8.39 -32.94 17.19
C ASP A 210 7.54 -31.69 17.05
N SER A 211 7.03 -31.44 15.83
CA SER A 211 6.28 -30.26 15.45
C SER A 211 4.80 -30.25 15.90
N ASN A 212 4.31 -31.34 16.54
CA ASN A 212 2.95 -31.30 17.03
C ASN A 212 2.84 -30.33 18.23
N PRO A 213 1.70 -29.58 18.37
CA PRO A 213 1.57 -28.56 19.41
C PRO A 213 1.80 -29.09 20.84
N THR A 214 1.46 -30.34 21.12
CA THR A 214 1.66 -30.96 22.45
C THR A 214 3.15 -31.17 22.73
N ALA A 215 3.90 -31.68 21.77
CA ALA A 215 5.34 -31.89 21.91
C ALA A 215 6.08 -30.52 22.06
N LEU A 216 5.70 -29.50 21.32
CA LEU A 216 6.24 -28.14 21.46
C LEU A 216 5.94 -27.55 22.86
N VAL A 217 4.78 -27.85 23.43
CA VAL A 217 4.45 -27.46 24.82
C VAL A 217 5.31 -28.22 25.81
N THR A 218 5.46 -29.55 25.63
CA THR A 218 6.28 -30.40 26.52
C THR A 218 7.76 -29.98 26.47
N ALA A 219 8.25 -29.61 25.30
CA ALA A 219 9.62 -29.07 25.12
C ALA A 219 9.81 -27.63 25.65
N GLY A 220 8.77 -26.99 26.20
CA GLY A 220 8.82 -25.62 26.72
C GLY A 220 8.95 -24.53 25.64
N VAL A 221 8.84 -24.89 24.37
CA VAL A 221 8.84 -23.94 23.24
C VAL A 221 7.56 -23.10 23.26
N LEU A 222 6.40 -23.75 23.46
CA LEU A 222 5.08 -23.11 23.52
C LEU A 222 4.48 -23.23 24.94
N THR A 223 3.73 -22.23 25.31
CA THR A 223 2.70 -22.39 26.35
C THR A 223 1.43 -22.98 25.73
N ARG A 224 0.53 -23.54 26.57
CA ARG A 224 -0.77 -24.04 26.10
C ARG A 224 -1.60 -22.96 25.41
N THR A 225 -1.54 -21.73 25.90
CA THR A 225 -2.23 -20.59 25.31
C THR A 225 -1.67 -20.26 23.94
N GLU A 226 -0.36 -20.20 23.79
CA GLU A 226 0.34 -19.93 22.52
C GLU A 226 0.05 -21.02 21.48
N ALA A 227 0.03 -22.28 21.89
CA ALA A 227 -0.34 -23.41 21.04
C ALA A 227 -1.79 -23.27 20.51
N GLY A 228 -2.72 -22.85 21.38
CA GLY A 228 -4.10 -22.55 20.98
C GLY A 228 -4.19 -21.39 19.98
N MET A 229 -3.42 -20.33 20.19
CA MET A 229 -3.35 -19.17 19.27
C MET A 229 -2.78 -19.56 17.90
N LEU A 230 -1.68 -20.34 17.90
CA LEU A 230 -1.04 -20.82 16.68
C LEU A 230 -2.00 -21.70 15.87
N ALA A 231 -2.66 -22.67 16.52
CA ALA A 231 -3.64 -23.56 15.89
C ALA A 231 -4.84 -22.78 15.32
N HIS A 232 -5.30 -21.75 16.02
CA HIS A 232 -6.41 -20.90 15.57
C HIS A 232 -6.01 -20.06 14.35
N GLY A 233 -4.84 -19.42 14.38
CA GLY A 233 -4.29 -18.66 13.25
C GLY A 233 -4.09 -19.54 12.03
N TYR A 234 -3.45 -20.70 12.19
CA TYR A 234 -3.26 -21.69 11.14
C TYR A 234 -4.59 -22.10 10.48
N ARG A 235 -5.58 -22.49 11.29
CA ARG A 235 -6.90 -22.91 10.80
C ARG A 235 -7.58 -21.83 9.97
N ARG A 236 -7.51 -20.57 10.40
CA ARG A 236 -8.08 -19.45 9.64
C ARG A 236 -7.40 -19.25 8.29
N LEU A 237 -6.08 -19.22 8.26
CA LEU A 237 -5.34 -19.07 7.01
C LEU A 237 -5.52 -20.27 6.07
N ALA A 238 -5.54 -21.50 6.62
CA ALA A 238 -5.80 -22.70 5.83
C ALA A 238 -7.20 -22.68 5.21
N ASN A 239 -8.23 -22.28 5.97
CA ASN A 239 -9.60 -22.14 5.46
C ASN A 239 -9.65 -21.13 4.30
N ILE A 240 -9.07 -19.94 4.49
CA ILE A 240 -9.04 -18.91 3.44
C ILE A 240 -8.35 -19.46 2.19
N ARG A 241 -7.22 -20.16 2.33
CA ARG A 241 -6.44 -20.70 1.21
C ARG A 241 -7.18 -21.83 0.48
N ILE A 242 -7.86 -22.74 1.20
CA ILE A 242 -8.65 -23.82 0.56
C ILE A 242 -9.78 -23.19 -0.26
N HIS A 243 -10.57 -22.26 0.33
CA HIS A 243 -11.64 -21.59 -0.40
C HIS A 243 -11.11 -20.76 -1.58
N LEU A 244 -9.94 -20.13 -1.45
CA LEU A 244 -9.32 -19.40 -2.54
C LEU A 244 -8.97 -20.32 -3.71
N HIS A 245 -8.35 -21.48 -3.46
CA HIS A 245 -8.08 -22.48 -4.50
C HIS A 245 -9.36 -22.98 -5.17
N LEU A 246 -10.41 -23.27 -4.37
CA LEU A 246 -11.71 -23.74 -4.88
C LEU A 246 -12.48 -22.67 -5.66
N THR A 247 -12.26 -21.40 -5.37
CA THR A 247 -12.92 -20.28 -6.05
C THR A 247 -12.16 -19.90 -7.33
N ALA A 248 -10.84 -19.92 -7.29
CA ALA A 248 -9.98 -19.58 -8.43
C ALA A 248 -9.81 -20.72 -9.42
N ASP A 249 -10.16 -21.96 -9.03
CA ASP A 249 -9.96 -23.22 -9.77
C ASP A 249 -8.49 -23.40 -10.25
N ARG A 250 -7.54 -22.97 -9.41
CA ARG A 250 -6.09 -23.01 -9.67
C ARG A 250 -5.30 -22.81 -8.38
N PRO A 251 -3.95 -23.05 -8.38
CA PRO A 251 -3.09 -22.80 -7.23
C PRO A 251 -2.87 -21.30 -6.98
N GLU A 252 -3.89 -20.58 -6.51
CA GLU A 252 -3.84 -19.15 -6.23
C GLU A 252 -3.58 -18.92 -4.74
N ASP A 253 -2.48 -18.25 -4.42
CA ASP A 253 -2.11 -17.91 -3.05
C ASP A 253 -2.32 -16.41 -2.73
N ARG A 254 -2.59 -15.57 -3.74
CA ARG A 254 -2.88 -14.15 -3.56
C ARG A 254 -4.38 -13.92 -3.44
N LEU A 255 -4.79 -13.33 -2.33
CA LEU A 255 -6.17 -12.98 -2.07
C LEU A 255 -6.56 -11.72 -2.85
N LEU A 256 -6.64 -11.87 -4.19
CA LEU A 256 -7.00 -10.80 -5.11
C LEU A 256 -8.40 -10.26 -4.82
N PHE A 257 -8.64 -9.01 -5.11
CA PHE A 257 -9.96 -8.37 -4.94
C PHE A 257 -11.09 -9.17 -5.58
N ASP A 258 -10.84 -9.76 -6.77
CA ASP A 258 -11.76 -10.59 -7.52
C ASP A 258 -12.31 -11.76 -6.70
N TYR A 259 -11.52 -12.31 -5.80
CA TYR A 259 -11.87 -13.48 -5.00
C TYR A 259 -12.31 -13.15 -3.58
N GLN A 260 -11.96 -11.97 -3.03
CA GLN A 260 -12.20 -11.65 -1.62
C GLN A 260 -13.66 -11.80 -1.22
N SER A 261 -14.59 -11.24 -2.00
CA SER A 261 -16.02 -11.33 -1.67
C SER A 261 -16.57 -12.74 -1.81
N GLN A 262 -16.14 -13.49 -2.85
CA GLN A 262 -16.59 -14.86 -3.09
C GLN A 262 -16.05 -15.82 -2.02
N VAL A 263 -14.78 -15.66 -1.64
CA VAL A 263 -14.17 -16.41 -0.53
C VAL A 263 -14.85 -16.07 0.79
N ALA A 264 -15.19 -14.80 1.03
CA ALA A 264 -15.94 -14.39 2.21
C ALA A 264 -17.31 -15.04 2.27
N GLU A 265 -18.06 -15.03 1.17
CA GLU A 265 -19.36 -15.68 1.05
C GLU A 265 -19.25 -17.19 1.32
N SER A 266 -18.28 -17.86 0.72
CA SER A 266 -18.01 -19.29 0.92
C SER A 266 -17.64 -19.63 2.37
N LEU A 267 -17.07 -18.69 3.11
CA LEU A 267 -16.76 -18.80 4.54
C LEU A 267 -17.93 -18.43 5.46
N GLY A 268 -19.07 -18.01 4.89
CA GLY A 268 -20.29 -17.71 5.64
C GLY A 268 -20.39 -16.26 6.15
N TYR A 269 -19.65 -15.31 5.57
CA TYR A 269 -19.82 -13.89 5.89
C TYR A 269 -21.11 -13.35 5.24
N THR A 270 -21.97 -12.69 6.04
CA THR A 270 -23.36 -12.33 5.67
C THR A 270 -23.58 -10.84 5.41
N GLN A 271 -22.54 -10.03 5.32
CA GLN A 271 -22.66 -8.62 5.01
C GLN A 271 -23.39 -8.42 3.64
N PRO A 272 -24.32 -7.46 3.54
CA PRO A 272 -25.21 -7.36 2.38
C PRO A 272 -24.48 -6.96 1.09
N ASP A 273 -23.41 -6.20 1.19
CA ASP A 273 -22.67 -5.69 0.05
C ASP A 273 -21.32 -6.39 -0.13
N ILE A 274 -20.81 -6.34 -1.36
CA ILE A 274 -19.52 -6.92 -1.75
C ILE A 274 -18.38 -6.37 -0.90
N ARG A 275 -18.41 -5.07 -0.62
CA ARG A 275 -17.39 -4.36 0.13
C ARG A 275 -17.34 -4.83 1.57
N GLY A 276 -18.47 -4.85 2.26
CA GLY A 276 -18.55 -5.30 3.66
C GLY A 276 -18.11 -6.74 3.85
N ARG A 277 -18.44 -7.65 2.90
CA ARG A 277 -17.94 -9.04 2.93
C ARG A 277 -16.43 -9.11 2.82
N SER A 278 -15.86 -8.38 1.86
CA SER A 278 -14.41 -8.32 1.68
C SER A 278 -13.69 -7.74 2.91
N GLU A 279 -14.20 -6.65 3.47
CA GLU A 279 -13.66 -6.01 4.67
C GLU A 279 -13.67 -6.98 5.88
N ALA A 280 -14.75 -7.71 6.10
CA ALA A 280 -14.87 -8.68 7.19
C ALA A 280 -13.89 -9.85 7.06
N LEU A 281 -13.73 -10.39 5.83
CA LEU A 281 -12.72 -11.40 5.53
C LEU A 281 -11.32 -10.89 5.82
N MET A 282 -10.99 -9.73 5.29
CA MET A 282 -9.66 -9.14 5.41
C MET A 282 -9.33 -8.77 6.87
N HIS A 283 -10.28 -8.27 7.62
CA HIS A 283 -10.11 -8.04 9.06
C HIS A 283 -9.75 -9.35 9.79
N THR A 284 -10.45 -10.45 9.46
CA THR A 284 -10.13 -11.78 10.02
C THR A 284 -8.74 -12.26 9.61
N PHE A 285 -8.36 -12.05 8.35
CA PHE A 285 -7.03 -12.35 7.82
C PHE A 285 -5.92 -11.59 8.57
N TYR A 286 -6.05 -10.28 8.70
CA TYR A 286 -5.04 -9.45 9.39
C TYR A 286 -4.93 -9.79 10.88
N ARG A 287 -6.01 -10.12 11.55
CA ARG A 287 -5.95 -10.60 12.94
C ARG A 287 -5.21 -11.93 13.06
N ALA A 288 -5.41 -12.85 12.12
CA ALA A 288 -4.69 -14.12 12.11
C ALA A 288 -3.19 -13.92 11.87
N THR A 289 -2.82 -13.13 10.85
CA THR A 289 -1.41 -12.85 10.54
C THR A 289 -0.71 -12.07 11.67
N LYS A 290 -1.41 -11.12 12.32
CA LYS A 290 -0.89 -10.39 13.49
C LYS A 290 -0.58 -11.35 14.65
N ALA A 291 -1.49 -12.27 14.96
CA ALA A 291 -1.26 -13.27 16.01
C ALA A 291 -0.05 -14.17 15.73
N ILE A 292 0.14 -14.58 14.48
CA ILE A 292 1.31 -15.39 14.08
C ILE A 292 2.60 -14.56 14.19
N LYS A 293 2.59 -13.29 13.76
CA LYS A 293 3.75 -12.39 13.94
C LYS A 293 4.14 -12.23 15.41
N GLN A 294 3.15 -12.06 16.30
CA GLN A 294 3.38 -11.97 17.74
C GLN A 294 4.07 -13.21 18.28
N LEU A 295 3.54 -14.38 17.90
CA LEU A 295 4.12 -15.67 18.33
C LEU A 295 5.52 -15.86 17.78
N ASN A 296 5.77 -15.60 16.51
CA ASN A 296 7.09 -15.73 15.90
C ASN A 296 8.15 -14.84 16.56
N GLY A 297 7.74 -13.63 17.00
CA GLY A 297 8.62 -12.73 17.76
C GLY A 297 9.12 -13.31 19.09
N ILE A 298 8.38 -14.27 19.67
CA ILE A 298 8.75 -14.99 20.90
C ILE A 298 9.42 -16.32 20.58
N LEU A 299 8.80 -17.14 19.74
CA LEU A 299 9.11 -18.54 19.57
C LEU A 299 10.41 -18.79 18.78
N ILE A 300 10.66 -17.99 17.75
CA ILE A 300 11.88 -18.11 16.96
C ILE A 300 13.12 -17.82 17.82
N PRO A 301 13.17 -16.74 18.61
CA PRO A 301 14.28 -16.54 19.55
C PRO A 301 14.39 -17.61 20.62
N VAL A 302 13.28 -18.17 21.13
CA VAL A 302 13.32 -19.31 22.06
C VAL A 302 14.00 -20.51 21.42
N LEU A 303 13.60 -20.89 20.20
CA LEU A 303 14.22 -21.99 19.47
C LEU A 303 15.70 -21.74 19.15
N LYS A 304 16.04 -20.51 18.81
CA LYS A 304 17.44 -20.13 18.56
C LYS A 304 18.31 -20.26 19.82
N ASN A 305 17.78 -19.87 20.98
CA ASN A 305 18.51 -19.93 22.25
C ASN A 305 18.67 -21.37 22.78
N HIS A 306 17.79 -22.30 22.39
CA HIS A 306 17.96 -23.74 22.75
C HIS A 306 19.31 -24.31 22.28
N GLN A 307 19.89 -23.80 21.19
CA GLN A 307 21.17 -24.24 20.67
C GLN A 307 22.38 -23.51 21.28
N THR A 308 22.19 -22.26 21.70
CA THR A 308 23.28 -21.39 22.15
C THR A 308 23.52 -21.42 23.66
N SER A 309 22.84 -22.30 24.38
CA SER A 309 22.88 -22.39 25.84
C SER A 309 24.31 -22.63 26.42
N SER A 310 25.27 -22.95 25.57
CA SER A 310 26.67 -23.20 25.98
C SER A 310 27.61 -22.02 25.77
N ARG A 311 27.20 -20.91 25.16
CA ARG A 311 28.05 -19.73 25.01
C ARG A 311 27.84 -18.77 26.18
N PRO A 312 28.89 -18.31 26.87
CA PRO A 312 28.74 -17.29 27.90
C PRO A 312 28.18 -16.02 27.29
N GLN A 313 26.99 -15.64 27.71
CA GLN A 313 26.39 -14.37 27.31
C GLN A 313 26.89 -13.26 28.23
N HIS A 314 27.36 -12.16 27.64
CA HIS A 314 27.73 -10.97 28.42
C HIS A 314 26.46 -10.37 29.05
N ILE A 315 26.36 -10.43 30.36
CA ILE A 315 25.27 -9.86 31.15
C ILE A 315 25.76 -8.56 31.77
N HIS A 316 25.07 -7.47 31.48
CA HIS A 316 25.34 -6.17 32.06
C HIS A 316 24.09 -5.69 32.83
N PRO A 317 24.18 -5.34 34.13
CA PRO A 317 23.10 -4.74 34.83
C PRO A 317 22.79 -3.36 34.26
N ILE A 318 21.49 -3.01 34.06
CA ILE A 318 21.04 -1.68 33.69
C ILE A 318 20.59 -0.93 34.96
N ASP A 319 19.70 -1.55 35.71
CA ASP A 319 19.19 -1.05 36.99
C ASP A 319 18.74 -2.19 37.91
N SER A 320 17.97 -1.88 38.97
CA SER A 320 17.43 -2.89 39.90
C SER A 320 16.43 -3.85 39.24
N HIS A 321 15.81 -3.48 38.14
CA HIS A 321 14.75 -4.24 37.45
C HIS A 321 15.18 -4.90 36.17
N TYR A 322 16.18 -4.34 35.48
CA TYR A 322 16.58 -4.77 34.14
C TYR A 322 18.07 -5.03 34.01
N LYS A 323 18.39 -5.93 33.14
CA LYS A 323 19.76 -6.27 32.68
C LYS A 323 19.79 -6.36 31.16
N ARG A 324 20.96 -6.18 30.59
CA ARG A 324 21.24 -6.42 29.19
C ARG A 324 21.89 -7.77 29.02
N ILE A 325 21.36 -8.60 28.13
CA ILE A 325 21.92 -9.91 27.74
C ILE A 325 22.26 -9.82 26.25
N GLY A 326 23.55 -9.69 25.92
CA GLY A 326 23.96 -9.40 24.54
C GLY A 326 23.35 -8.08 24.01
N HIS A 327 22.44 -8.17 23.03
CA HIS A 327 21.73 -7.03 22.45
C HIS A 327 20.27 -6.89 22.93
N GLN A 328 19.86 -7.68 23.92
CA GLN A 328 18.49 -7.75 24.39
C GLN A 328 18.38 -7.20 25.81
N ILE A 329 17.23 -6.57 26.14
CA ILE A 329 16.87 -6.24 27.52
C ILE A 329 16.12 -7.42 28.13
N ALA A 330 16.42 -7.73 29.38
CA ALA A 330 15.78 -8.77 30.17
C ALA A 330 15.38 -8.22 31.54
N ALA A 331 14.24 -8.66 32.07
CA ALA A 331 13.85 -8.39 33.45
C ALA A 331 14.67 -9.27 34.40
N ASN A 332 15.03 -8.72 35.56
CA ASN A 332 15.68 -9.48 36.63
C ASN A 332 14.71 -10.47 37.28
N ASP A 333 13.42 -10.09 37.37
CA ASP A 333 12.30 -10.91 37.83
C ASP A 333 11.17 -10.87 36.81
N LEU A 334 10.73 -12.02 36.30
CA LEU A 334 9.63 -12.14 35.35
C LEU A 334 8.27 -11.78 35.94
N ALA A 335 8.09 -11.86 37.28
CA ALA A 335 6.88 -11.47 37.98
C ALA A 335 6.71 -9.92 38.04
N LEU A 336 7.74 -9.15 37.70
CA LEU A 336 7.77 -7.69 37.74
C LEU A 336 6.53 -7.08 37.05
N PHE A 337 6.21 -7.50 35.84
CA PHE A 337 5.12 -6.93 35.04
C PHE A 337 3.72 -7.29 35.59
N GLU A 338 3.61 -8.43 36.27
CA GLU A 338 2.36 -8.88 36.88
C GLU A 338 2.12 -8.14 38.20
N GLN A 339 3.16 -7.91 38.98
CA GLN A 339 3.10 -7.20 40.24
C GLN A 339 2.99 -5.68 40.05
N ASN A 340 3.76 -5.13 39.13
CA ASN A 340 3.89 -3.69 38.87
C ASN A 340 3.64 -3.40 37.36
N PRO A 341 2.37 -3.26 36.93
CA PRO A 341 2.03 -3.11 35.52
C PRO A 341 2.63 -1.87 34.85
N GLU A 342 3.02 -0.83 35.60
CA GLU A 342 3.71 0.35 35.05
C GLU A 342 5.00 0.00 34.30
N HIS A 343 5.64 -1.12 34.65
CA HIS A 343 6.82 -1.62 33.96
C HIS A 343 6.53 -2.06 32.52
N ILE A 344 5.26 -2.16 32.12
CA ILE A 344 4.88 -2.34 30.69
C ILE A 344 5.41 -1.18 29.84
N PHE A 345 5.37 0.05 30.35
CA PHE A 345 5.93 1.22 29.66
C PHE A 345 7.40 1.48 30.03
N THR A 346 7.78 1.21 31.28
CA THR A 346 9.14 1.48 31.75
C THR A 346 10.18 0.71 30.93
N ILE A 347 9.96 -0.59 30.66
CA ILE A 347 10.90 -1.38 29.85
C ILE A 347 11.10 -0.78 28.45
N ILE A 348 10.02 -0.26 27.83
CA ILE A 348 10.08 0.37 26.50
C ILE A 348 10.86 1.68 26.56
N GLN A 349 10.66 2.48 27.61
CA GLN A 349 11.43 3.69 27.85
C GLN A 349 12.92 3.36 28.04
N THR A 350 13.24 2.38 28.87
CA THR A 350 14.63 1.90 29.06
C THR A 350 15.23 1.43 27.73
N MET A 351 14.46 0.75 26.88
CA MET A 351 14.93 0.34 25.54
C MET A 351 15.31 1.55 24.67
N GLN A 352 14.49 2.61 24.67
CA GLN A 352 14.80 3.82 23.92
C GLN A 352 16.06 4.51 24.47
N GLU A 353 16.16 4.67 25.79
CA GLU A 353 17.27 5.33 26.47
C GLU A 353 18.59 4.59 26.27
N GLN A 354 18.56 3.25 26.29
CA GLN A 354 19.73 2.39 26.13
C GLN A 354 20.00 1.99 24.68
N ASN A 355 19.17 2.47 23.73
CA ASN A 355 19.21 2.10 22.32
C ASN A 355 19.18 0.57 22.08
N ILE A 356 18.35 -0.13 22.86
CA ILE A 356 18.13 -1.57 22.76
C ILE A 356 16.85 -1.80 21.96
N THR A 357 16.91 -2.67 20.94
CA THR A 357 15.80 -2.87 19.99
C THR A 357 15.00 -4.13 20.22
N THR A 358 15.50 -5.05 21.06
CA THR A 358 14.90 -6.38 21.28
C THR A 358 14.78 -6.71 22.75
N ILE A 359 13.72 -7.45 23.09
CA ILE A 359 13.48 -7.98 24.44
C ILE A 359 13.82 -9.46 24.45
N GLU A 360 14.44 -9.92 25.54
CA GLU A 360 14.71 -11.34 25.77
C GLU A 360 13.38 -12.14 25.77
N PRO A 361 13.28 -13.32 25.13
CA PRO A 361 12.04 -14.05 24.88
C PRO A 361 11.17 -14.33 26.12
N GLN A 362 11.75 -14.74 27.25
CA GLN A 362 10.97 -15.00 28.46
C GLN A 362 10.43 -13.72 29.06
N THR A 363 11.23 -12.67 29.05
CA THR A 363 10.82 -11.30 29.42
C THR A 363 9.70 -10.78 28.53
N LEU A 364 9.80 -10.98 27.21
CA LEU A 364 8.77 -10.58 26.27
C LEU A 364 7.45 -11.35 26.51
N ARG A 365 7.53 -12.63 26.80
CA ARG A 365 6.38 -13.48 27.14
C ARG A 365 5.67 -12.99 28.41
N ALA A 366 6.42 -12.73 29.48
CA ALA A 366 5.91 -12.18 30.73
C ALA A 366 5.28 -10.78 30.55
N TRP A 367 5.99 -9.93 29.83
CA TRP A 367 5.52 -8.60 29.46
C TRP A 367 4.21 -8.66 28.66
N TRP A 368 4.15 -9.47 27.61
CA TRP A 368 2.95 -9.60 26.77
C TRP A 368 1.77 -10.16 27.54
N ALA A 369 1.99 -11.19 28.37
CA ALA A 369 0.95 -11.73 29.25
C ALA A 369 0.36 -10.67 30.18
N SER A 370 1.18 -9.73 30.65
CA SER A 370 0.77 -8.67 31.57
C SER A 370 0.04 -7.50 30.90
N THR A 371 0.07 -7.40 29.57
CA THR A 371 -0.63 -6.32 28.82
C THR A 371 -2.14 -6.34 29.04
N ARG A 372 -2.74 -7.46 29.48
CA ARG A 372 -4.14 -7.55 29.92
C ARG A 372 -4.46 -6.64 31.10
N LYS A 373 -3.48 -6.20 31.88
CA LYS A 373 -3.62 -5.26 33.00
C LYS A 373 -3.72 -3.81 32.57
N ILE A 374 -3.58 -3.52 31.28
CA ILE A 374 -3.86 -2.18 30.74
C ILE A 374 -5.38 -1.99 30.74
N ASN A 375 -5.87 -1.43 31.81
CA ASN A 375 -7.29 -1.14 32.09
C ASN A 375 -7.45 0.35 32.44
N ALA A 376 -8.63 0.78 32.86
CA ALA A 376 -8.91 2.17 33.23
C ALA A 376 -7.95 2.70 34.30
N ARG A 377 -7.61 1.91 35.33
CA ARG A 377 -6.66 2.31 36.37
C ARG A 377 -5.27 2.58 35.80
N PHE A 378 -4.81 1.73 34.87
CA PHE A 378 -3.53 1.91 34.19
C PHE A 378 -3.53 3.17 33.30
N THR A 379 -4.57 3.37 32.50
CA THR A 379 -4.67 4.48 31.54
C THR A 379 -4.92 5.83 32.21
N GLN A 380 -5.50 5.83 33.42
CA GLN A 380 -5.72 7.03 34.24
C GLN A 380 -4.52 7.37 35.14
N ASN A 381 -3.57 6.46 35.32
CA ASN A 381 -2.39 6.72 36.14
C ASN A 381 -1.54 7.85 35.54
N PRO A 382 -1.31 8.96 36.29
CA PRO A 382 -0.56 10.10 35.81
C PRO A 382 0.84 9.76 35.33
N GLU A 383 1.50 8.82 36.00
CA GLU A 383 2.86 8.41 35.65
C GLU A 383 2.90 7.63 34.34
N ASN A 384 1.94 6.74 34.08
CA ASN A 384 1.85 6.03 32.80
C ASN A 384 1.56 6.98 31.64
N ARG A 385 0.76 8.04 31.87
CA ARG A 385 0.50 9.09 30.87
C ARG A 385 1.77 9.90 30.57
N ARG A 386 2.57 10.24 31.60
CA ARG A 386 3.86 10.89 31.39
C ARG A 386 4.83 10.02 30.61
N ARG A 387 4.92 8.72 30.94
CA ARG A 387 5.77 7.77 30.21
C ARG A 387 5.35 7.59 28.76
N PHE A 388 4.04 7.52 28.51
CA PHE A 388 3.55 7.38 27.15
C PHE A 388 3.95 8.58 26.26
N ILE A 389 3.81 9.81 26.75
CA ILE A 389 4.19 11.00 25.98
C ILE A 389 5.70 11.14 25.84
N GLN A 390 6.50 10.60 26.76
CA GLN A 390 7.95 10.57 26.63
C GLN A 390 8.42 9.78 25.40
N PHE A 391 7.69 8.76 24.95
CA PHE A 391 8.00 8.06 23.70
C PHE A 391 8.04 9.01 22.51
N PHE A 392 7.18 10.03 22.48
CA PHE A 392 7.11 11.04 21.41
C PHE A 392 8.16 12.14 21.57
N LYS A 393 8.55 12.45 22.78
CA LYS A 393 9.54 13.48 23.10
C LYS A 393 10.98 12.97 22.96
N HIS A 394 11.17 11.64 23.05
CA HIS A 394 12.47 11.04 22.89
C HIS A 394 12.98 11.13 21.44
N GLY A 395 14.23 11.51 21.26
CA GLY A 395 14.81 11.78 19.93
C GLY A 395 14.94 10.57 18.99
N THR A 396 14.82 9.33 19.50
CA THR A 396 15.05 8.09 18.74
C THR A 396 14.01 7.02 19.06
N GLY A 397 13.85 6.03 18.18
CA GLY A 397 13.08 4.82 18.45
C GLY A 397 11.55 4.93 18.39
N LEU A 398 10.95 6.12 18.21
CA LEU A 398 9.48 6.29 18.26
C LEU A 398 8.72 5.35 17.32
N THR A 399 9.12 5.29 16.06
CA THR A 399 8.44 4.44 15.05
C THR A 399 8.49 2.97 15.43
N GLN A 400 9.63 2.51 15.91
CA GLN A 400 9.82 1.12 16.36
C GLN A 400 8.97 0.83 17.60
N THR A 401 8.97 1.74 18.57
CA THR A 401 8.14 1.66 19.77
C THR A 401 6.66 1.53 19.42
N LEU A 402 6.12 2.45 18.62
CA LEU A 402 4.70 2.41 18.27
C LEU A 402 4.32 1.15 17.48
N ARG A 403 5.16 0.70 16.54
CA ARG A 403 4.94 -0.56 15.83
C ARG A 403 4.96 -1.77 16.77
N PHE A 404 5.89 -1.79 17.72
CA PHE A 404 5.97 -2.84 18.74
C PHE A 404 4.73 -2.84 19.64
N LEU A 405 4.32 -1.68 20.14
CA LEU A 405 3.10 -1.53 20.96
C LEU A 405 1.84 -1.89 20.16
N ASN A 406 1.76 -1.54 18.87
CA ASN A 406 0.67 -1.96 18.00
C ASN A 406 0.68 -3.48 17.79
N LEU A 407 1.83 -4.07 17.47
CA LEU A 407 1.95 -5.50 17.24
C LEU A 407 1.40 -6.30 18.42
N TYR A 408 1.80 -5.98 19.63
CA TYR A 408 1.39 -6.70 20.85
C TYR A 408 0.07 -6.22 21.45
N GLY A 409 -0.68 -5.34 20.75
CA GLY A 409 -2.02 -4.91 21.15
C GLY A 409 -2.07 -3.90 22.30
N VAL A 410 -0.93 -3.30 22.67
CA VAL A 410 -0.84 -2.32 23.75
C VAL A 410 -1.51 -1.01 23.35
N LEU A 411 -1.31 -0.54 22.10
CA LEU A 411 -1.94 0.70 21.63
C LEU A 411 -3.47 0.62 21.69
N GLY A 412 -4.09 -0.48 21.26
CA GLY A 412 -5.55 -0.64 21.32
C GLY A 412 -6.09 -0.69 22.73
N ARG A 413 -5.35 -1.31 23.69
CA ARG A 413 -5.73 -1.32 25.09
C ARG A 413 -5.56 0.03 25.77
N TYR A 414 -4.53 0.77 25.42
CA TYR A 414 -4.22 2.07 26.01
C TYR A 414 -5.09 3.19 25.39
N LEU A 415 -5.32 3.13 24.08
CA LEU A 415 -6.16 4.05 23.31
C LEU A 415 -7.34 3.25 22.72
N PRO A 416 -8.52 3.21 23.35
CA PRO A 416 -9.64 2.41 22.86
C PRO A 416 -10.12 2.77 21.45
N ALA A 417 -9.90 4.02 21.00
CA ALA A 417 -10.17 4.45 19.63
C ALA A 417 -9.25 3.72 18.61
N TRP A 418 -8.01 3.41 18.99
CA TRP A 418 -7.05 2.67 18.16
C TRP A 418 -7.48 1.21 17.89
N GLU A 419 -8.10 0.56 18.87
CA GLU A 419 -8.58 -0.81 18.69
C GLU A 419 -9.62 -0.91 17.57
N LYS A 420 -10.44 0.14 17.39
CA LYS A 420 -11.48 0.18 16.35
C LYS A 420 -10.91 0.25 14.93
N ILE A 421 -9.74 0.85 14.79
CA ILE A 421 -9.07 1.01 13.48
C ILE A 421 -8.02 -0.07 13.21
N THR A 422 -7.71 -0.93 14.21
CA THR A 422 -6.71 -1.99 14.04
C THR A 422 -7.17 -3.03 13.01
N GLY A 423 -6.42 -3.14 11.91
CA GLY A 423 -6.75 -4.04 10.80
C GLY A 423 -7.99 -3.62 10.01
N LEU A 424 -8.49 -2.39 10.21
CA LEU A 424 -9.59 -1.84 9.44
C LEU A 424 -9.10 -1.52 8.03
N LEU A 425 -9.74 -2.14 7.04
CA LEU A 425 -9.56 -1.79 5.64
C LEU A 425 -10.55 -0.71 5.23
N GLN A 426 -10.06 0.26 4.51
CA GLN A 426 -10.90 1.08 3.66
C GLN A 426 -10.75 0.58 2.23
N HIS A 427 -11.83 0.04 1.67
CA HIS A 427 -11.92 -0.29 0.26
C HIS A 427 -12.03 1.00 -0.55
N ASP A 428 -10.97 1.78 -0.56
CA ASP A 428 -10.75 2.81 -1.54
C ASP A 428 -9.50 2.46 -2.37
N LEU A 429 -9.37 3.07 -3.53
CA LEU A 429 -8.28 2.79 -4.45
C LEU A 429 -6.96 3.44 -4.01
N PHE A 430 -6.97 4.23 -2.94
CA PHE A 430 -5.86 5.05 -2.51
C PHE A 430 -5.01 4.37 -1.44
N HIS A 431 -5.68 3.83 -0.41
CA HIS A 431 -4.99 3.18 0.70
C HIS A 431 -4.57 1.77 0.31
N ILE A 432 -3.29 1.51 0.43
CA ILE A 432 -2.72 0.17 0.21
C ILE A 432 -2.48 -0.57 1.53
N TYR A 433 -2.76 0.09 2.67
CA TYR A 433 -2.55 -0.40 4.01
C TYR A 433 -3.84 -0.36 4.84
N PRO A 434 -4.02 -1.24 5.83
CA PRO A 434 -4.98 -1.04 6.91
C PRO A 434 -4.74 0.31 7.61
N VAL A 435 -5.78 0.88 8.22
CA VAL A 435 -5.73 2.23 8.81
C VAL A 435 -4.62 2.36 9.87
N ASP A 436 -4.47 1.37 10.75
CA ASP A 436 -3.41 1.37 11.76
C ASP A 436 -1.99 1.32 11.15
N ASP A 437 -1.78 0.52 10.10
CA ASP A 437 -0.49 0.46 9.39
C ASP A 437 -0.21 1.74 8.59
N HIS A 438 -1.26 2.35 7.99
CA HIS A 438 -1.17 3.66 7.35
C HIS A 438 -0.70 4.72 8.36
N ILE A 439 -1.39 4.87 9.47
CA ILE A 439 -1.05 5.84 10.53
C ILE A 439 0.40 5.65 11.00
N LEU A 440 0.82 4.42 11.28
CA LEU A 440 2.21 4.14 11.70
C LEU A 440 3.23 4.44 10.59
N THR A 441 2.80 4.37 9.33
CA THR A 441 3.62 4.78 8.19
C THR A 441 3.72 6.30 8.08
N VAL A 442 2.64 7.03 8.35
CA VAL A 442 2.64 8.50 8.44
C VAL A 442 3.57 8.98 9.56
N VAL A 443 3.47 8.39 10.77
CA VAL A 443 4.41 8.67 11.87
C VAL A 443 5.86 8.39 11.46
N ARG A 444 6.12 7.28 10.77
CA ARG A 444 7.47 6.97 10.24
C ARG A 444 7.95 8.04 9.26
N ASN A 445 7.10 8.45 8.33
CA ASN A 445 7.44 9.46 7.33
C ASN A 445 7.72 10.81 8.00
N MET A 446 6.88 11.21 8.96
CA MET A 446 7.08 12.43 9.76
C MET A 446 8.41 12.37 10.53
N ARG A 447 8.69 11.23 11.16
CA ARG A 447 9.94 11.02 11.91
C ARG A 447 11.17 11.04 10.99
N ARG A 448 11.02 10.53 9.75
CA ARG A 448 12.09 10.48 8.75
C ARG A 448 12.53 11.88 8.32
N LEU A 449 11.61 12.85 8.25
CA LEU A 449 11.94 14.25 7.97
C LEU A 449 12.84 14.90 9.03
N ALA A 450 12.77 14.44 10.29
CA ALA A 450 13.62 14.94 11.36
C ALA A 450 15.03 14.32 11.39
N ILE A 451 15.32 13.31 10.57
CA ILE A 451 16.60 12.59 10.57
C ILE A 451 17.49 13.14 9.46
N GLU A 452 18.65 13.66 9.83
CA GLU A 452 19.59 14.33 8.91
C GLU A 452 20.02 13.47 7.72
N THR A 453 20.28 12.18 7.95
CA THR A 453 20.70 11.24 6.88
C THR A 453 19.63 11.04 5.80
N HIS A 454 18.37 11.41 6.05
CA HIS A 454 17.26 11.34 5.12
C HIS A 454 16.86 12.69 4.51
N SER A 455 17.52 13.78 4.86
CA SER A 455 17.19 15.12 4.39
C SER A 455 17.26 15.26 2.87
N HIS A 456 18.08 14.44 2.20
CA HIS A 456 18.19 14.43 0.74
C HIS A 456 16.89 14.01 0.01
N GLU A 457 15.98 13.29 0.69
CA GLU A 457 14.71 12.87 0.09
C GLU A 457 13.74 14.03 -0.08
N MET A 458 13.73 14.95 0.89
CA MET A 458 12.84 16.11 0.93
C MET A 458 13.53 17.27 1.66
N PRO A 459 14.47 17.96 1.01
CA PRO A 459 15.37 18.91 1.68
C PRO A 459 14.64 20.03 2.42
N GLU A 460 13.62 20.64 1.79
CA GLU A 460 12.85 21.72 2.39
C GLU A 460 12.01 21.27 3.58
N ALA A 461 11.24 20.20 3.40
CA ALA A 461 10.42 19.65 4.50
C ALA A 461 11.28 19.20 5.68
N SER A 462 12.46 18.62 5.40
CA SER A 462 13.42 18.24 6.44
C SER A 462 13.98 19.46 7.17
N ALA A 463 14.32 20.53 6.47
CA ALA A 463 14.79 21.78 7.09
C ALA A 463 13.71 22.39 8.01
N ILE A 464 12.45 22.40 7.54
CA ILE A 464 11.32 22.89 8.35
C ILE A 464 11.15 22.01 9.60
N MET A 465 11.15 20.69 9.44
CA MET A 465 10.97 19.74 10.56
C MET A 465 12.08 19.81 11.59
N GLN A 466 13.32 19.97 11.16
CA GLN A 466 14.48 20.11 12.07
C GLN A 466 14.47 21.41 12.87
N ALA A 467 13.91 22.47 12.31
CA ALA A 467 13.73 23.76 12.97
C ALA A 467 12.43 23.85 13.76
N TYR A 468 11.53 22.84 13.67
CA TYR A 468 10.21 22.93 14.27
C TYR A 468 10.26 22.82 15.81
N PRO A 469 9.65 23.75 16.57
CA PRO A 469 9.87 23.85 18.02
C PRO A 469 9.21 22.72 18.82
N ARG A 470 8.13 22.13 18.31
CA ARG A 470 7.28 21.16 19.04
C ARG A 470 7.07 19.86 18.23
N PRO A 471 8.11 19.12 17.84
CA PRO A 471 7.99 17.96 16.95
C PRO A 471 7.12 16.84 17.51
N HIS A 472 7.01 16.69 18.83
CA HIS A 472 6.16 15.70 19.47
C HIS A 472 4.66 15.94 19.19
N VAL A 473 4.22 17.20 18.98
CA VAL A 473 2.85 17.52 18.58
C VAL A 473 2.57 16.99 17.19
N LEU A 474 3.53 17.15 16.26
CA LEU A 474 3.41 16.64 14.88
C LEU A 474 3.35 15.10 14.86
N TYR A 475 4.17 14.42 15.65
CA TYR A 475 4.12 12.96 15.74
C TYR A 475 2.78 12.47 16.30
N THR A 476 2.23 13.21 17.27
CA THR A 476 0.92 12.91 17.86
C THR A 476 -0.21 13.21 16.86
N ALA A 477 -0.13 14.32 16.13
CA ALA A 477 -1.07 14.60 15.04
C ALA A 477 -1.02 13.49 13.98
N ALA A 478 0.16 13.04 13.59
CA ALA A 478 0.33 11.91 12.68
C ALA A 478 -0.27 10.60 13.23
N LEU A 479 -0.26 10.39 14.56
CA LEU A 479 -0.90 9.22 15.19
C LEU A 479 -2.42 9.33 15.21
N LEU A 480 -2.98 10.53 15.32
CA LEU A 480 -4.40 10.74 15.60
C LEU A 480 -5.21 11.25 14.40
N HIS A 481 -4.59 11.68 13.28
CA HIS A 481 -5.29 12.33 12.16
C HIS A 481 -6.46 11.50 11.62
N ASP A 482 -6.31 10.18 11.61
CA ASP A 482 -7.27 9.20 11.08
C ASP A 482 -7.93 8.33 12.18
N ILE A 483 -7.77 8.67 13.44
CA ILE A 483 -8.20 7.84 14.59
C ILE A 483 -9.72 7.59 14.63
N ALA A 484 -10.51 8.44 13.99
CA ALA A 484 -11.96 8.34 13.94
C ALA A 484 -12.49 7.63 12.67
N LYS A 485 -11.61 7.12 11.78
CA LYS A 485 -12.05 6.37 10.61
C LYS A 485 -12.92 5.16 10.98
N GLY A 486 -13.88 4.84 10.11
CA GLY A 486 -14.81 3.72 10.31
C GLY A 486 -15.99 3.99 11.23
N ARG A 487 -16.18 5.23 11.72
CA ARG A 487 -17.33 5.62 12.57
C ARG A 487 -18.56 6.06 11.78
N GLY A 488 -18.44 6.22 10.45
CA GLY A 488 -19.56 6.52 9.55
C GLY A 488 -19.84 8.00 9.28
N GLY A 489 -19.06 8.91 9.90
CA GLY A 489 -19.14 10.36 9.71
C GLY A 489 -17.88 10.97 9.08
N ASP A 490 -17.77 12.30 9.19
CA ASP A 490 -16.55 13.04 8.83
C ASP A 490 -15.47 12.75 9.90
N HIS A 491 -14.56 11.84 9.59
CA HIS A 491 -13.53 11.38 10.52
C HIS A 491 -12.61 12.51 11.01
N ALA A 492 -12.37 13.55 10.20
CA ALA A 492 -11.55 14.68 10.60
C ALA A 492 -12.23 15.48 11.73
N LYS A 493 -13.52 15.77 11.57
CA LYS A 493 -14.31 16.44 12.60
C LYS A 493 -14.54 15.58 13.84
N GLU A 494 -14.82 14.30 13.66
CA GLU A 494 -15.00 13.36 14.76
C GLU A 494 -13.71 13.18 15.58
N GLY A 495 -12.56 13.19 14.90
CA GLY A 495 -11.24 13.05 15.52
C GLY A 495 -10.83 14.20 16.44
N ILE A 496 -11.43 15.38 16.30
CA ILE A 496 -11.15 16.55 17.17
C ILE A 496 -11.30 16.19 18.65
N LYS A 497 -12.38 15.52 19.01
CA LYS A 497 -12.66 15.12 20.40
C LYS A 497 -11.61 14.15 20.94
N ASP A 498 -11.19 13.19 20.12
CA ASP A 498 -10.14 12.24 20.49
C ASP A 498 -8.80 12.96 20.70
N ALA A 499 -8.45 13.91 19.83
CA ALA A 499 -7.24 14.71 19.95
C ALA A 499 -7.22 15.59 21.19
N GLN A 500 -8.31 16.31 21.47
CA GLN A 500 -8.47 17.13 22.67
C GLN A 500 -8.39 16.30 23.95
N GLN A 501 -9.09 15.16 23.98
CA GLN A 501 -9.06 14.26 25.13
C GLN A 501 -7.67 13.66 25.34
N PHE A 502 -6.97 13.32 24.25
CA PHE A 502 -5.59 12.84 24.31
C PHE A 502 -4.67 13.91 24.89
N ALA A 503 -4.73 15.15 24.38
CA ALA A 503 -3.91 16.26 24.84
C ALA A 503 -4.14 16.55 26.33
N ALA A 504 -5.40 16.64 26.77
CA ALA A 504 -5.75 16.86 28.18
C ALA A 504 -5.23 15.74 29.09
N ASN A 505 -5.28 14.48 28.61
CA ASN A 505 -4.81 13.33 29.38
C ASN A 505 -3.27 13.23 29.45
N HIS A 506 -2.53 13.84 28.52
CA HIS A 506 -1.08 13.66 28.38
C HIS A 506 -0.28 14.94 28.61
N TYR A 507 -0.85 15.90 29.33
CA TYR A 507 -0.17 17.11 29.80
C TYR A 507 0.37 18.02 28.70
N TYR A 508 -0.36 18.12 27.59
CA TYR A 508 -0.10 19.12 26.56
C TYR A 508 -0.49 20.51 27.09
N THR A 509 0.22 21.54 26.69
CA THR A 509 -0.19 22.91 26.93
C THR A 509 -1.47 23.26 26.17
N GLU A 510 -2.14 24.34 26.50
CA GLU A 510 -3.34 24.79 25.78
C GLU A 510 -3.02 25.05 24.30
N GLU A 511 -1.90 25.71 24.00
CA GLU A 511 -1.44 25.96 22.64
C GLU A 511 -1.16 24.67 21.87
N GLU A 512 -0.49 23.70 22.49
CA GLU A 512 -0.22 22.40 21.90
C GLU A 512 -1.51 21.62 21.64
N SER A 513 -2.48 21.70 22.56
CA SER A 513 -3.78 21.06 22.41
C SER A 513 -4.59 21.66 21.26
N HIS A 514 -4.57 22.99 21.12
CA HIS A 514 -5.21 23.69 20.02
C HIS A 514 -4.57 23.32 18.67
N LEU A 515 -3.24 23.34 18.58
CA LEU A 515 -2.52 22.96 17.37
C LEU A 515 -2.83 21.50 16.99
N LEU A 516 -2.80 20.57 17.95
CA LEU A 516 -3.09 19.15 17.72
C LEU A 516 -4.51 18.94 17.18
N ALA A 517 -5.50 19.54 17.84
CA ALA A 517 -6.91 19.43 17.45
C ALA A 517 -7.14 20.03 16.05
N TRP A 518 -6.55 21.19 15.78
CA TRP A 518 -6.64 21.86 14.49
C TRP A 518 -5.98 21.04 13.37
N LEU A 519 -4.83 20.41 13.62
CA LEU A 519 -4.16 19.54 12.65
C LEU A 519 -5.02 18.32 12.31
N VAL A 520 -5.64 17.68 13.29
CA VAL A 520 -6.53 16.53 13.06
C VAL A 520 -7.75 16.95 12.24
N GLU A 521 -8.35 18.11 12.54
CA GLU A 521 -9.49 18.66 11.80
C GLU A 521 -9.12 18.99 10.34
N ASN A 522 -7.95 19.61 10.15
CA ASN A 522 -7.57 20.21 8.87
C ASN A 522 -6.52 19.42 8.08
N HIS A 523 -6.23 18.14 8.46
CA HIS A 523 -5.15 17.37 7.81
C HIS A 523 -5.36 17.19 6.29
N LEU A 524 -6.60 17.18 5.80
CA LEU A 524 -6.95 17.11 4.38
C LEU A 524 -6.98 18.47 3.67
N LEU A 525 -6.96 19.59 4.41
CA LEU A 525 -7.17 20.92 3.86
C LEU A 525 -6.16 21.25 2.77
N MET A 526 -4.87 21.14 3.07
CA MET A 526 -3.82 21.53 2.13
C MET A 526 -3.78 20.64 0.90
N SER A 527 -4.01 19.32 1.06
CA SER A 527 -4.07 18.38 -0.04
C SER A 527 -5.27 18.65 -0.95
N THR A 528 -6.43 18.99 -0.37
CA THR A 528 -7.65 19.31 -1.11
C THR A 528 -7.47 20.59 -1.94
N VAL A 529 -7.05 21.69 -1.32
CA VAL A 529 -6.83 22.97 -2.03
C VAL A 529 -5.76 22.79 -3.11
N ALA A 530 -4.62 22.15 -2.76
CA ALA A 530 -3.55 21.93 -3.72
C ALA A 530 -3.97 21.06 -4.92
N GLN A 531 -4.87 20.10 -4.76
CA GLN A 531 -5.26 19.15 -5.80
C GLN A 531 -6.55 19.52 -6.54
N LYS A 532 -7.47 20.28 -5.94
CA LYS A 532 -8.80 20.55 -6.52
C LYS A 532 -9.01 21.99 -6.94
N GLU A 533 -8.29 22.95 -6.35
CA GLU A 533 -8.53 24.37 -6.60
C GLU A 533 -7.41 25.01 -7.42
N ASP A 534 -7.67 26.13 -8.08
CA ASP A 534 -6.61 26.91 -8.73
C ASP A 534 -5.84 27.73 -7.70
N ILE A 535 -4.73 27.13 -7.20
CA ILE A 535 -3.84 27.78 -6.20
C ILE A 535 -3.20 29.09 -6.69
N GLN A 536 -3.43 29.48 -7.94
CA GLN A 536 -2.96 30.75 -8.52
C GLN A 536 -4.00 31.86 -8.41
N ASP A 537 -5.26 31.48 -8.17
CA ASP A 537 -6.33 32.45 -7.94
C ASP A 537 -6.10 33.13 -6.58
N PRO A 538 -6.01 34.47 -6.56
CA PRO A 538 -5.84 35.23 -5.33
C PRO A 538 -6.93 34.95 -4.28
N HIS A 539 -8.17 34.70 -4.69
CA HIS A 539 -9.29 34.41 -3.78
C HIS A 539 -9.13 33.03 -3.12
N VAL A 540 -8.74 32.01 -3.88
CA VAL A 540 -8.41 30.68 -3.34
C VAL A 540 -7.29 30.78 -2.31
N LEU A 541 -6.21 31.49 -2.66
CA LEU A 541 -5.09 31.72 -1.75
C LEU A 541 -5.56 32.47 -0.48
N GLN A 542 -6.38 33.51 -0.63
CA GLN A 542 -6.89 34.28 0.50
C GLN A 542 -7.81 33.42 1.40
N ALA A 543 -8.71 32.65 0.80
CA ALA A 543 -9.58 31.72 1.55
C ALA A 543 -8.77 30.68 2.34
N PHE A 544 -7.72 30.14 1.73
CA PHE A 544 -6.80 29.22 2.40
C PHE A 544 -6.05 29.93 3.53
N CYS A 545 -5.49 31.12 3.29
CA CYS A 545 -4.77 31.89 4.31
C CYS A 545 -5.64 32.23 5.54
N ARG A 546 -6.92 32.55 5.34
CA ARG A 546 -7.85 32.81 6.46
C ARG A 546 -8.03 31.64 7.40
N ARG A 547 -7.81 30.41 6.91
CA ARG A 547 -7.89 29.17 7.69
C ARG A 547 -6.60 28.82 8.42
N ILE A 548 -5.48 29.45 8.06
CA ILE A 548 -4.17 29.19 8.67
C ILE A 548 -3.87 30.22 9.76
N PRO A 549 -3.88 29.86 11.04
CA PRO A 549 -3.73 30.84 12.12
C PRO A 549 -2.36 31.54 12.14
N THR A 550 -1.28 30.77 11.97
CA THR A 550 0.10 31.28 12.05
C THR A 550 1.03 30.52 11.11
N ARG A 551 2.25 31.01 10.98
CA ARG A 551 3.31 30.31 10.24
C ARG A 551 3.58 28.92 10.79
N GLU A 552 3.56 28.73 12.11
CA GLU A 552 3.77 27.45 12.75
C GLU A 552 2.70 26.42 12.34
N TYR A 553 1.42 26.85 12.25
CA TYR A 553 0.33 25.99 11.77
C TYR A 553 0.51 25.60 10.29
N LEU A 554 0.99 26.53 9.47
CA LEU A 554 1.29 26.25 8.06
C LEU A 554 2.41 25.21 7.93
N ASP A 555 3.50 25.39 8.65
CA ASP A 555 4.64 24.49 8.67
C ASP A 555 4.20 23.08 9.11
N ALA A 556 3.41 23.00 10.18
CA ALA A 556 2.86 21.74 10.70
C ALA A 556 1.96 21.03 9.69
N LEU A 557 1.03 21.77 9.07
CA LEU A 557 0.11 21.21 8.08
C LEU A 557 0.84 20.71 6.83
N TYR A 558 1.82 21.47 6.35
CA TYR A 558 2.64 21.09 5.21
C TYR A 558 3.39 19.78 5.45
N LEU A 559 4.04 19.66 6.62
CA LEU A 559 4.75 18.45 7.02
C LEU A 559 3.81 17.25 7.16
N LEU A 560 2.65 17.44 7.80
CA LEU A 560 1.66 16.39 7.98
C LEU A 560 1.08 15.93 6.63
N THR A 561 0.75 16.86 5.74
CA THR A 561 0.22 16.55 4.41
C THR A 561 1.20 15.73 3.58
N ILE A 562 2.49 16.08 3.59
CA ILE A 562 3.54 15.30 2.90
C ILE A 562 3.64 13.89 3.48
N ALA A 563 3.68 13.78 4.81
CA ALA A 563 3.82 12.51 5.48
C ALA A 563 2.64 11.59 5.22
N ASP A 564 1.43 12.15 5.17
CA ASP A 564 0.17 11.44 4.93
C ASP A 564 0.08 10.93 3.48
N ILE A 565 0.26 11.78 2.47
CA ILE A 565 0.22 11.38 1.05
C ILE A 565 1.25 10.27 0.78
N ARG A 566 2.47 10.40 1.29
CA ARG A 566 3.52 9.35 1.18
C ARG A 566 3.17 8.10 1.99
N GLY A 567 2.36 8.22 3.03
CA GLY A 567 1.89 7.13 3.87
C GLY A 567 0.72 6.36 3.28
N THR A 568 -0.09 7.00 2.45
CA THR A 568 -1.26 6.40 1.80
C THR A 568 -0.84 5.42 0.71
N ASN A 569 -0.04 5.89 -0.24
CA ASN A 569 0.56 5.06 -1.29
C ASN A 569 1.80 5.78 -1.83
N PRO A 570 3.00 5.17 -1.76
CA PRO A 570 4.23 5.79 -2.27
C PRO A 570 4.16 6.20 -3.75
N LYS A 571 3.36 5.52 -4.57
CA LYS A 571 3.17 5.84 -5.99
C LYS A 571 2.34 7.11 -6.22
N LEU A 572 1.60 7.55 -5.21
CA LEU A 572 0.83 8.81 -5.30
C LEU A 572 1.73 10.04 -5.16
N TRP A 573 2.91 9.89 -4.57
CA TRP A 573 3.87 10.97 -4.44
C TRP A 573 4.71 11.09 -5.71
N ASN A 574 4.59 12.21 -6.39
CA ASN A 574 5.38 12.56 -7.58
C ASN A 574 5.84 14.03 -7.51
N THR A 575 6.72 14.42 -8.43
CA THR A 575 7.28 15.76 -8.49
C THR A 575 6.22 16.85 -8.73
N TRP A 576 5.16 16.52 -9.47
CA TRP A 576 4.04 17.44 -9.70
C TRP A 576 3.30 17.77 -8.40
N ARG A 577 2.88 16.76 -7.62
CA ARG A 577 2.23 17.00 -6.33
C ARG A 577 3.12 17.74 -5.34
N ALA A 578 4.40 17.37 -5.30
CA ALA A 578 5.39 18.08 -4.48
C ALA A 578 5.41 19.57 -4.85
N SER A 579 5.47 19.89 -6.14
CA SER A 579 5.50 21.27 -6.65
C SER A 579 4.21 22.05 -6.34
N LEU A 580 3.03 21.42 -6.40
CA LEU A 580 1.76 22.05 -6.03
C LEU A 580 1.73 22.43 -4.54
N LEU A 581 2.07 21.49 -3.67
CA LEU A 581 2.11 21.72 -2.22
C LEU A 581 3.14 22.79 -1.85
N GLN A 582 4.30 22.74 -2.48
CA GLN A 582 5.37 23.73 -2.31
C GLN A 582 4.93 25.12 -2.73
N THR A 583 4.26 25.24 -3.88
CA THR A 583 3.73 26.51 -4.39
C THR A 583 2.70 27.09 -3.43
N LEU A 584 1.75 26.29 -2.97
CA LEU A 584 0.73 26.72 -2.01
C LEU A 584 1.37 27.14 -0.68
N TYR A 585 2.33 26.36 -0.17
CA TYR A 585 3.07 26.67 1.04
C TYR A 585 3.81 28.01 0.95
N HIS A 586 4.61 28.22 -0.11
CA HIS A 586 5.38 29.47 -0.26
C HIS A 586 4.48 30.68 -0.46
N SER A 587 3.42 30.53 -1.25
CA SER A 587 2.46 31.64 -1.48
C SER A 587 1.78 32.04 -0.17
N THR A 588 1.35 31.07 0.63
CA THR A 588 0.74 31.30 1.95
C THR A 588 1.75 31.89 2.93
N ALA A 589 2.97 31.34 2.96
CA ALA A 589 4.04 31.85 3.82
C ALA A 589 4.38 33.30 3.52
N ALA A 590 4.40 33.69 2.24
CA ALA A 590 4.63 35.08 1.85
C ALA A 590 3.52 36.02 2.34
N VAL A 591 2.27 35.58 2.30
CA VAL A 591 1.13 36.35 2.85
C VAL A 591 1.25 36.48 4.36
N LEU A 592 1.53 35.40 5.09
CA LEU A 592 1.63 35.43 6.56
C LEU A 592 2.81 36.27 7.09
N ASN A 593 3.91 36.33 6.36
CA ASN A 593 5.11 37.07 6.76
C ASN A 593 5.06 38.56 6.45
N SER A 594 4.15 39.03 5.59
CA SER A 594 4.09 40.41 5.19
C SER A 594 2.86 41.12 5.75
N LYS A 595 3.09 42.18 6.54
CA LYS A 595 2.03 43.11 6.98
C LYS A 595 1.35 43.85 5.81
N HIS A 596 1.85 43.72 4.59
CA HIS A 596 1.43 44.44 3.38
C HIS A 596 1.20 43.55 2.15
N HIS A 597 1.05 42.24 2.32
CA HIS A 597 0.70 41.36 1.22
C HIS A 597 -0.82 41.37 1.04
N ASP A 598 -1.25 42.31 0.22
CA ASP A 598 -2.63 42.43 -0.24
C ASP A 598 -2.76 41.53 -1.49
N PRO A 599 -3.48 40.41 -1.42
CA PRO A 599 -3.71 39.54 -2.57
C PRO A 599 -4.39 40.27 -3.74
N GLU A 600 -5.18 41.30 -3.46
CA GLU A 600 -5.84 42.12 -4.47
C GLU A 600 -4.84 42.94 -5.33
N ARG A 601 -3.62 43.13 -4.85
CA ARG A 601 -2.55 43.79 -5.63
C ARG A 601 -1.72 42.84 -6.48
N LEU A 602 -1.90 41.55 -6.37
CA LEU A 602 -1.15 40.54 -7.14
C LEU A 602 -1.32 40.71 -8.65
N PRO A 603 -2.55 40.91 -9.18
CA PRO A 603 -2.71 41.14 -10.63
C PRO A 603 -1.93 42.32 -11.16
N ASN A 604 -1.99 43.44 -10.46
CA ASN A 604 -1.23 44.65 -10.84
C ASN A 604 0.30 44.45 -10.80
N ARG A 605 0.80 43.71 -9.82
CA ARG A 605 2.21 43.32 -9.74
C ARG A 605 2.63 42.41 -10.90
N ARG A 606 1.76 41.47 -11.26
CA ARG A 606 1.99 40.52 -12.38
C ARG A 606 2.02 41.28 -13.71
N GLU A 607 1.10 42.22 -13.91
CA GLU A 607 1.03 43.06 -15.07
C GLU A 607 2.28 43.95 -15.18
N GLN A 608 2.70 44.57 -14.06
CA GLN A 608 3.91 45.39 -14.01
C GLN A 608 5.16 44.57 -14.33
N ALA A 609 5.30 43.37 -13.75
CA ALA A 609 6.42 42.48 -14.03
C ALA A 609 6.52 42.10 -15.52
N SER A 610 5.37 41.89 -16.19
CA SER A 610 5.31 41.64 -17.62
C SER A 610 5.78 42.87 -18.42
N THR A 611 5.29 44.06 -18.06
CA THR A 611 5.67 45.33 -18.72
C THR A 611 7.16 45.56 -18.57
N ASP A 612 7.73 45.36 -17.38
CA ASP A 612 9.16 45.52 -17.11
C ASP A 612 10.00 44.53 -17.94
N GLN A 613 9.57 43.29 -18.08
CA GLN A 613 10.25 42.31 -18.93
C GLN A 613 10.24 42.71 -20.39
N LEU A 614 9.08 43.08 -20.92
CA LEU A 614 8.95 43.48 -22.32
C LEU A 614 9.79 44.75 -22.62
N THR A 615 9.87 45.67 -21.67
CA THR A 615 10.70 46.84 -21.76
C THR A 615 12.18 46.48 -21.77
N ARG A 616 12.63 45.58 -20.90
CA ARG A 616 14.02 45.06 -20.90
C ARG A 616 14.38 44.33 -22.19
N ALA A 617 13.40 43.63 -22.77
CA ALA A 617 13.55 42.93 -24.05
C ALA A 617 13.45 43.88 -25.26
N ALA A 618 13.40 45.22 -25.05
CA ALA A 618 13.26 46.24 -26.06
C ALA A 618 12.07 46.05 -27.01
N VAL A 619 10.98 45.48 -26.53
CA VAL A 619 9.73 45.35 -27.31
C VAL A 619 9.12 46.72 -27.50
N PRO A 620 8.73 47.12 -28.74
CA PRO A 620 8.16 48.45 -29.00
C PRO A 620 6.93 48.74 -28.14
N LEU A 621 6.82 49.94 -27.59
CA LEU A 621 5.71 50.34 -26.71
C LEU A 621 4.32 50.08 -27.33
N LYS A 622 4.19 50.30 -28.65
CA LYS A 622 2.97 50.02 -29.41
C LYS A 622 2.56 48.53 -29.30
N ASN A 623 3.53 47.62 -29.36
CA ASN A 623 3.30 46.18 -29.23
C ASN A 623 2.92 45.81 -27.81
N GLN A 624 3.60 46.38 -26.79
CA GLN A 624 3.25 46.18 -25.38
C GLN A 624 1.81 46.64 -25.11
N GLN A 625 1.41 47.79 -25.57
CA GLN A 625 0.04 48.32 -25.39
C GLN A 625 -0.99 47.49 -26.13
N LYS A 626 -0.67 47.02 -27.37
CA LYS A 626 -1.55 46.10 -28.12
C LYS A 626 -1.76 44.79 -27.37
N LEU A 627 -0.68 44.17 -26.90
CA LEU A 627 -0.73 42.90 -26.16
C LEU A 627 -1.53 43.04 -24.85
N ARG A 628 -1.28 44.10 -24.10
CA ARG A 628 -2.01 44.43 -22.88
C ARG A 628 -3.52 44.55 -23.13
N ARG A 629 -3.92 45.22 -24.19
CA ARG A 629 -5.33 45.41 -24.58
C ARG A 629 -5.95 44.07 -24.96
N ILE A 630 -5.26 43.20 -25.68
CA ILE A 630 -5.72 41.92 -26.15
C ILE A 630 -5.90 40.92 -24.95
N LEU A 631 -4.98 40.93 -24.02
CA LEU A 631 -5.03 40.03 -22.85
C LEU A 631 -6.06 40.49 -21.81
N GLY A 632 -6.26 41.80 -21.64
CA GLY A 632 -7.18 42.31 -20.63
C GLY A 632 -6.74 42.09 -19.19
N SER A 633 -7.42 42.71 -18.21
CA SER A 633 -7.07 42.62 -16.78
C SER A 633 -7.32 41.23 -16.20
N ALA A 634 -8.36 40.54 -16.65
CA ALA A 634 -8.72 39.18 -16.19
C ALA A 634 -7.61 38.14 -16.42
N TYR A 635 -6.79 38.34 -17.44
CA TYR A 635 -5.64 37.47 -17.70
C TYR A 635 -4.63 37.48 -16.56
N TYR A 636 -4.27 38.68 -16.03
CA TYR A 636 -3.28 38.85 -14.98
C TYR A 636 -3.75 38.30 -13.60
N VAL A 637 -5.06 38.22 -13.43
CA VAL A 637 -5.64 37.57 -12.24
C VAL A 637 -5.37 36.05 -12.24
N ARG A 638 -5.50 35.39 -13.40
CA ARG A 638 -5.58 33.93 -13.52
C ARG A 638 -4.27 33.22 -13.83
N HIS A 639 -3.24 33.97 -14.30
CA HIS A 639 -1.99 33.35 -14.72
C HIS A 639 -0.85 33.68 -13.75
N GLN A 640 0.10 32.74 -13.60
CA GLN A 640 1.31 32.98 -12.81
C GLN A 640 2.22 34.00 -13.46
N THR A 641 3.01 34.73 -12.68
CA THR A 641 4.04 35.63 -13.19
C THR A 641 4.94 34.94 -14.21
N ARG A 642 5.45 33.75 -13.94
CA ARG A 642 6.30 32.97 -14.86
C ARG A 642 5.59 32.59 -16.17
N GLU A 643 4.32 32.32 -16.11
CA GLU A 643 3.48 31.97 -17.26
C GLU A 643 3.17 33.22 -18.08
N ILE A 644 2.79 34.31 -17.41
CA ILE A 644 2.58 35.63 -18.02
C ILE A 644 3.84 36.08 -18.77
N LEU A 645 5.01 36.02 -18.10
CA LEU A 645 6.28 36.39 -18.69
C LEU A 645 6.61 35.57 -19.94
N TRP A 646 6.30 34.27 -19.90
CA TRP A 646 6.51 33.37 -21.04
C TRP A 646 5.52 33.60 -22.17
N HIS A 647 4.23 33.75 -21.88
CA HIS A 647 3.22 34.06 -22.90
C HIS A 647 3.50 35.40 -23.58
N THR A 648 3.73 36.46 -22.79
CA THR A 648 3.96 37.79 -23.33
C THR A 648 5.24 37.87 -24.14
N ALA A 649 6.30 37.15 -23.76
CA ALA A 649 7.53 37.09 -24.57
C ALA A 649 7.29 36.43 -25.93
N ASN A 650 6.46 35.38 -25.98
CA ASN A 650 6.16 34.67 -27.23
C ASN A 650 5.15 35.40 -28.14
N LEU A 651 4.25 36.19 -27.55
CA LEU A 651 3.21 36.91 -28.29
C LEU A 651 3.53 38.39 -28.53
N ALA A 652 4.68 38.89 -28.06
CA ALA A 652 5.03 40.32 -28.09
C ALA A 652 5.07 40.98 -29.49
N TYR A 653 5.44 40.19 -30.49
CA TYR A 653 5.61 40.70 -31.87
C TYR A 653 4.47 40.29 -32.79
N ASP A 654 3.80 39.18 -32.54
CA ASP A 654 2.69 38.70 -33.34
C ASP A 654 1.53 38.18 -32.48
N THR A 655 0.40 38.84 -32.61
CA THR A 655 -0.85 38.52 -31.93
C THR A 655 -1.98 38.19 -32.92
N GLN A 656 -1.65 37.90 -34.17
CA GLN A 656 -2.64 37.60 -35.22
C GLN A 656 -2.43 36.21 -35.82
N SER A 657 -1.22 35.65 -35.76
CA SER A 657 -0.92 34.33 -36.27
C SER A 657 -1.09 33.26 -35.18
N PRO A 658 -1.67 32.10 -35.53
CA PRO A 658 -1.72 30.98 -34.61
C PRO A 658 -0.30 30.54 -34.22
N ALA A 659 -0.13 30.16 -32.94
CA ALA A 659 1.18 29.76 -32.40
C ALA A 659 1.05 28.62 -31.38
N VAL A 660 1.96 27.65 -31.48
CA VAL A 660 2.19 26.65 -30.44
C VAL A 660 3.60 26.82 -29.91
N ARG A 661 3.74 26.78 -28.60
CA ARG A 661 5.02 26.77 -27.90
C ARG A 661 4.99 25.81 -26.75
N SER A 662 6.09 25.13 -26.54
CA SER A 662 6.22 24.29 -25.35
C SER A 662 7.54 24.50 -24.63
N ARG A 663 7.57 24.12 -23.34
CA ARG A 663 8.79 24.16 -22.52
C ARG A 663 8.74 23.07 -21.45
N ILE A 664 9.89 22.49 -21.19
CA ILE A 664 10.04 21.54 -20.10
C ILE A 664 10.10 22.31 -18.77
N LEU A 665 9.38 21.81 -17.77
CA LEU A 665 9.42 22.27 -16.39
C LEU A 665 10.17 21.23 -15.54
N PRO A 666 11.51 21.38 -15.35
CA PRO A 666 12.30 20.34 -14.70
C PRO A 666 11.88 20.03 -13.26
N GLN A 667 11.41 21.04 -12.54
CA GLN A 667 11.00 20.93 -11.14
C GLN A 667 9.77 20.03 -10.93
N SER A 668 8.89 19.95 -11.93
CA SER A 668 7.66 19.17 -11.88
C SER A 668 7.65 17.95 -12.81
N ASN A 669 8.75 17.68 -13.51
CA ASN A 669 8.85 16.67 -14.56
C ASN A 669 7.69 16.76 -15.56
N SER A 670 7.40 17.95 -16.04
CA SER A 670 6.22 18.24 -16.87
C SER A 670 6.60 19.04 -18.10
N LEU A 671 5.78 18.94 -19.13
CA LEU A 671 5.82 19.77 -20.33
C LEU A 671 4.70 20.79 -20.24
N GLN A 672 5.02 22.07 -20.31
CA GLN A 672 4.04 23.16 -20.44
C GLN A 672 3.86 23.49 -21.91
N VAL A 673 2.62 23.49 -22.39
CA VAL A 673 2.26 23.77 -23.78
C VAL A 673 1.32 24.95 -23.81
N MET A 674 1.64 25.94 -24.64
CA MET A 674 0.79 27.09 -24.98
C MET A 674 0.25 26.91 -26.38
N VAL A 675 -1.06 27.03 -26.54
CA VAL A 675 -1.75 27.06 -27.83
C VAL A 675 -2.48 28.39 -27.96
N PHE A 676 -2.12 29.17 -28.99
CA PHE A 676 -2.72 30.44 -29.32
C PHE A 676 -3.27 30.39 -30.75
N MET A 677 -4.59 30.54 -30.93
CA MET A 677 -5.24 30.45 -32.23
C MET A 677 -6.65 31.09 -32.19
N PRO A 678 -7.25 31.42 -33.36
CA PRO A 678 -8.64 31.86 -33.38
C PRO A 678 -9.56 30.90 -32.62
N ASN A 679 -10.51 31.44 -31.86
CA ASN A 679 -11.51 30.67 -31.15
C ASN A 679 -12.37 29.87 -32.12
N GLY A 680 -12.77 28.68 -31.75
CA GLY A 680 -13.56 27.82 -32.60
C GLY A 680 -14.13 26.62 -31.83
N ASP A 681 -15.04 25.91 -32.49
CA ASP A 681 -15.80 24.81 -31.90
C ASP A 681 -14.93 23.65 -31.47
N ARG A 682 -15.17 23.15 -30.27
CA ARG A 682 -14.57 21.93 -29.71
C ARG A 682 -13.03 21.92 -29.67
N LEU A 683 -12.39 23.07 -29.70
CA LEU A 683 -10.94 23.15 -29.74
C LEU A 683 -10.27 22.44 -28.55
N PHE A 684 -10.77 22.70 -27.35
CA PHE A 684 -10.24 22.05 -26.13
C PHE A 684 -10.33 20.52 -26.20
N ALA A 685 -11.46 19.97 -26.63
CA ALA A 685 -11.63 18.51 -26.78
C ALA A 685 -10.69 17.92 -27.83
N ARG A 686 -10.46 18.63 -28.94
CA ARG A 686 -9.55 18.21 -30.02
C ARG A 686 -8.09 18.22 -29.54
N LEU A 687 -7.67 19.25 -28.79
CA LEU A 687 -6.35 19.33 -28.19
C LEU A 687 -6.13 18.17 -27.19
N CYS A 688 -7.11 17.91 -26.33
CA CYS A 688 -7.04 16.76 -25.39
C CYS A 688 -6.86 15.43 -26.12
N ARG A 689 -7.47 15.23 -27.31
CA ARG A 689 -7.27 14.02 -28.12
C ARG A 689 -5.84 13.91 -28.67
N ILE A 690 -5.25 15.03 -29.13
CA ILE A 690 -3.86 15.05 -29.59
C ILE A 690 -2.92 14.68 -28.44
N PHE A 691 -3.09 15.26 -27.25
CA PHE A 691 -2.25 14.88 -26.10
C PHE A 691 -2.39 13.40 -25.73
N SER A 692 -3.61 12.87 -25.75
CA SER A 692 -3.85 11.45 -25.48
C SER A 692 -3.24 10.53 -26.55
N SER A 693 -3.23 10.91 -27.83
CA SER A 693 -2.61 10.12 -28.91
C SER A 693 -1.09 10.01 -28.74
N HIS A 694 -0.47 11.03 -28.18
CA HIS A 694 0.94 11.05 -27.78
C HIS A 694 1.22 10.39 -26.41
N ARG A 695 0.19 9.87 -25.72
CA ARG A 695 0.29 9.26 -24.39
C ARG A 695 0.78 10.23 -23.31
N PHE A 696 0.42 11.49 -23.42
CA PHE A 696 0.62 12.45 -22.34
C PHE A 696 -0.62 12.50 -21.45
N ASP A 697 -0.39 12.48 -20.14
CA ASP A 697 -1.42 12.72 -19.14
C ASP A 697 -1.50 14.22 -18.83
N ILE A 698 -2.69 14.81 -19.02
CA ILE A 698 -2.92 16.21 -18.71
C ILE A 698 -3.08 16.34 -17.19
N GLN A 699 -2.29 17.20 -16.57
CA GLN A 699 -2.34 17.48 -15.13
C GLN A 699 -3.13 18.75 -14.80
N ALA A 700 -3.05 19.74 -15.67
CA ALA A 700 -3.82 20.97 -15.56
C ALA A 700 -4.00 21.58 -16.93
N ALA A 701 -5.11 22.28 -17.10
CA ALA A 701 -5.36 23.10 -18.29
C ALA A 701 -6.02 24.42 -17.90
N ARG A 702 -5.58 25.50 -18.52
CA ARG A 702 -6.22 26.82 -18.47
C ARG A 702 -6.70 27.19 -19.85
N ALA A 703 -7.99 27.46 -19.98
CA ALA A 703 -8.60 27.97 -21.19
C ALA A 703 -8.86 29.46 -20.99
N PHE A 704 -8.28 30.28 -21.82
CA PHE A 704 -8.46 31.73 -21.79
C PHE A 704 -8.83 32.26 -23.17
N ILE A 705 -9.92 33.03 -23.25
CA ILE A 705 -10.33 33.72 -24.47
C ILE A 705 -9.89 35.17 -24.36
N THR A 706 -9.11 35.62 -25.32
CA THR A 706 -8.61 37.02 -25.40
C THR A 706 -9.70 37.97 -25.92
N GLU A 707 -9.51 39.30 -25.73
CA GLU A 707 -10.48 40.32 -26.15
C GLU A 707 -10.72 40.37 -27.68
N HIS A 708 -9.86 39.74 -28.47
CA HIS A 708 -10.00 39.70 -29.94
C HIS A 708 -10.39 38.30 -30.46
N ASP A 709 -11.04 37.47 -29.57
CA ASP A 709 -11.60 36.17 -29.87
C ASP A 709 -10.58 35.11 -30.33
N TYR A 710 -9.41 35.10 -29.70
CA TYR A 710 -8.44 34.01 -29.77
C TYR A 710 -8.43 33.24 -28.48
N ILE A 711 -8.21 31.93 -28.54
CA ILE A 711 -7.84 31.16 -27.37
C ILE A 711 -6.38 31.33 -27.03
N LEU A 712 -6.07 31.38 -25.75
CA LEU A 712 -4.73 31.22 -25.18
C LEU A 712 -4.79 30.12 -24.14
N ASP A 713 -4.73 28.87 -24.62
CA ASP A 713 -4.83 27.72 -23.76
C ASP A 713 -3.46 27.24 -23.33
N THR A 714 -3.33 26.93 -22.06
CA THR A 714 -2.10 26.43 -21.46
C THR A 714 -2.33 25.10 -20.80
N PHE A 715 -1.56 24.11 -21.21
CA PHE A 715 -1.63 22.74 -20.69
C PHE A 715 -0.35 22.40 -19.94
N ILE A 716 -0.49 21.68 -18.84
CA ILE A 716 0.60 21.02 -18.13
C ILE A 716 0.44 19.53 -18.35
N LEU A 717 1.41 18.93 -19.02
CA LEU A 717 1.42 17.52 -19.38
C LEU A 717 2.48 16.81 -18.57
N GLN A 718 2.14 15.66 -17.96
CA GLN A 718 3.10 14.83 -17.25
C GLN A 718 4.01 14.11 -18.25
N LEU A 719 5.30 14.19 -18.01
CA LEU A 719 6.27 13.36 -18.73
C LEU A 719 6.26 11.95 -18.13
N PRO A 720 6.31 10.89 -18.96
CA PRO A 720 6.31 9.52 -18.46
C PRO A 720 7.51 9.24 -17.55
N ASP A 721 7.27 8.64 -16.37
CA ASP A 721 8.31 8.36 -15.36
C ASP A 721 9.43 7.43 -15.88
N ASN A 722 9.15 6.62 -16.90
CA ASN A 722 10.10 5.64 -17.46
C ASN A 722 10.86 6.19 -18.67
N LEU A 723 10.62 7.45 -19.06
CA LEU A 723 11.27 8.04 -20.23
C LEU A 723 12.60 8.66 -19.80
N PRO A 724 13.74 8.28 -20.43
CA PRO A 724 15.01 8.94 -20.18
C PRO A 724 14.95 10.44 -20.49
N PRO A 725 15.58 11.29 -19.71
CA PRO A 725 15.57 12.75 -19.95
C PRO A 725 16.08 13.15 -21.34
N GLU A 726 16.93 12.35 -21.94
CA GLU A 726 17.48 12.55 -23.28
C GLU A 726 16.41 12.46 -24.38
N GLU A 727 15.31 11.73 -24.14
CA GLU A 727 14.20 11.57 -25.09
C GLU A 727 13.12 12.67 -24.98
N TYR A 728 13.19 13.53 -23.95
CA TYR A 728 12.21 14.61 -23.76
C TYR A 728 12.14 15.59 -24.94
N PRO A 729 13.27 16.06 -25.53
CA PRO A 729 13.24 16.96 -26.67
C PRO A 729 12.56 16.35 -27.91
N ASP A 730 12.77 15.07 -28.18
CA ASP A 730 12.17 14.39 -29.34
C ASP A 730 10.64 14.26 -29.19
N ARG A 731 10.18 13.90 -28.00
CA ARG A 731 8.74 13.86 -27.66
C ARG A 731 8.10 15.23 -27.74
N GLN A 732 8.77 16.24 -27.21
CA GLN A 732 8.34 17.64 -27.29
C GLN A 732 8.22 18.08 -28.74
N SER A 733 9.23 17.84 -29.56
CA SER A 733 9.26 18.23 -30.97
C SER A 733 8.18 17.54 -31.79
N ALA A 734 7.93 16.24 -31.55
CA ALA A 734 6.87 15.48 -32.22
C ALA A 734 5.48 16.04 -31.88
N LEU A 735 5.22 16.35 -30.60
CA LEU A 735 3.97 16.97 -30.17
C LEU A 735 3.79 18.37 -30.78
N GLU A 736 4.82 19.20 -30.74
CA GLU A 736 4.76 20.54 -31.34
C GLU A 736 4.49 20.50 -32.83
N ALA A 737 5.07 19.55 -33.57
CA ALA A 737 4.84 19.36 -34.99
C ALA A 737 3.37 19.02 -35.29
N GLU A 738 2.77 18.11 -34.54
CA GLU A 738 1.35 17.75 -34.71
C GLU A 738 0.42 18.91 -34.34
N LEU A 739 0.68 19.57 -33.21
CA LEU A 739 -0.09 20.75 -32.80
C LEU A 739 0.01 21.90 -33.82
N ASN A 740 1.20 22.16 -34.38
CA ASN A 740 1.37 23.14 -35.44
C ASN A 740 0.61 22.74 -36.73
N SER A 741 0.62 21.47 -37.10
CA SER A 741 -0.19 20.97 -38.21
C SER A 741 -1.69 21.17 -37.94
N PHE A 742 -2.13 20.94 -36.70
CA PHE A 742 -3.51 21.13 -36.29
C PHE A 742 -3.97 22.59 -36.36
N ILE A 743 -3.19 23.54 -35.79
CA ILE A 743 -3.58 24.99 -35.77
C ILE A 743 -3.61 25.61 -37.16
N HIS A 744 -2.91 25.00 -38.15
CA HIS A 744 -2.91 25.46 -39.55
C HIS A 744 -3.93 24.68 -40.42
N GLY A 745 -4.78 23.82 -39.81
CA GLY A 745 -5.86 23.13 -40.50
C GLY A 745 -5.44 21.92 -41.34
N ASN A 746 -4.21 21.45 -41.22
CA ASN A 746 -3.63 20.37 -42.04
C ASN A 746 -3.92 18.96 -41.46
N THR A 747 -4.51 18.85 -40.28
CA THR A 747 -4.76 17.58 -39.61
C THR A 747 -6.21 17.48 -39.13
N THR A 748 -6.90 16.38 -39.51
CA THR A 748 -8.21 16.03 -38.95
C THR A 748 -8.05 15.02 -37.84
N VAL A 749 -8.39 15.41 -36.61
CA VAL A 749 -8.38 14.50 -35.46
C VAL A 749 -9.56 13.54 -35.57
N GLN A 750 -9.30 12.26 -35.89
CA GLN A 750 -10.32 11.22 -35.99
C GLN A 750 -10.75 10.73 -34.60
N LYS A 751 -12.05 10.45 -34.45
CA LYS A 751 -12.62 9.81 -33.27
C LYS A 751 -12.20 8.32 -33.29
N GLN A 752 -11.19 7.96 -32.49
CA GLN A 752 -10.87 6.54 -32.32
C GLN A 752 -11.92 5.87 -31.42
N SER A 753 -12.70 4.94 -32.00
CA SER A 753 -13.65 4.09 -31.31
C SER A 753 -12.97 2.81 -30.82
N GLY A 754 -12.30 2.86 -29.68
CA GLY A 754 -11.79 1.67 -28.98
C GLY A 754 -12.60 1.45 -27.71
N ARG A 755 -13.07 0.22 -27.45
CA ARG A 755 -13.63 -0.11 -26.13
C ARG A 755 -12.50 0.00 -25.09
N PRO A 756 -12.71 0.73 -23.98
CA PRO A 756 -11.69 0.90 -22.96
C PRO A 756 -11.33 -0.44 -22.32
N HIS A 757 -10.03 -0.71 -22.19
CA HIS A 757 -9.55 -1.86 -21.46
C HIS A 757 -9.69 -1.57 -19.95
N ILE A 758 -10.82 -1.98 -19.38
CA ILE A 758 -11.07 -1.86 -17.95
C ILE A 758 -10.23 -2.91 -17.23
N SER A 759 -9.37 -2.49 -16.30
CA SER A 759 -8.57 -3.43 -15.51
C SER A 759 -9.46 -4.32 -14.66
N ARG A 760 -8.97 -5.52 -14.32
CA ARG A 760 -9.68 -6.47 -13.46
C ARG A 760 -10.09 -5.84 -12.12
N ARG A 761 -9.24 -5.00 -11.54
CA ARG A 761 -9.47 -4.33 -10.26
C ARG A 761 -10.72 -3.45 -10.26
N ILE A 762 -10.98 -2.69 -11.33
CA ILE A 762 -12.15 -1.82 -11.44
C ILE A 762 -13.46 -2.60 -11.56
N ARG A 763 -13.44 -3.77 -12.21
CA ARG A 763 -14.66 -4.59 -12.34
C ARG A 763 -15.23 -5.03 -10.99
N HIS A 764 -14.38 -5.16 -9.97
CA HIS A 764 -14.75 -5.65 -8.65
C HIS A 764 -14.84 -4.56 -7.57
N ILE A 765 -14.26 -3.39 -7.84
CA ILE A 765 -14.48 -2.18 -7.04
C ILE A 765 -15.07 -1.12 -7.98
N PRO A 766 -16.38 -1.16 -8.25
CA PRO A 766 -16.99 -0.19 -9.12
C PRO A 766 -16.83 1.21 -8.52
N ILE A 767 -16.26 2.11 -9.31
CA ILE A 767 -16.26 3.54 -9.03
C ILE A 767 -17.52 4.10 -9.63
N PRO A 768 -18.58 4.34 -8.85
CA PRO A 768 -19.75 4.98 -9.41
C PRO A 768 -19.35 6.40 -9.85
N PRO A 769 -19.66 6.80 -11.09
CA PRO A 769 -19.38 8.15 -11.52
C PRO A 769 -20.18 9.13 -10.67
N THR A 770 -19.51 10.16 -10.17
CA THR A 770 -20.17 11.25 -9.43
C THR A 770 -19.87 12.58 -10.09
N VAL A 771 -20.88 13.44 -10.17
CA VAL A 771 -20.79 14.80 -10.68
C VAL A 771 -21.42 15.74 -9.67
N ILE A 772 -20.62 16.65 -9.12
CA ILE A 772 -21.07 17.67 -8.17
C ILE A 772 -20.91 19.01 -8.85
N ILE A 773 -21.95 19.83 -8.90
CA ILE A 773 -21.93 21.19 -9.44
C ILE A 773 -22.18 22.14 -8.28
N THR A 774 -21.22 23.01 -8.02
CA THR A 774 -21.27 23.99 -6.94
C THR A 774 -21.14 25.40 -7.55
N PRO A 775 -22.05 26.32 -7.24
CA PRO A 775 -21.93 27.70 -7.69
C PRO A 775 -20.78 28.40 -6.92
N GLU A 776 -20.07 29.31 -7.59
CA GLU A 776 -19.06 30.16 -6.98
C GLU A 776 -19.75 31.38 -6.37
N GLU A 777 -19.71 31.53 -5.05
CA GLU A 777 -20.44 32.59 -4.32
C GLU A 777 -20.01 33.99 -4.75
N ASP A 778 -18.72 34.20 -5.01
CA ASP A 778 -18.14 35.51 -5.36
C ASP A 778 -18.26 35.85 -6.85
N TYR A 779 -18.67 34.90 -7.72
CA TYR A 779 -18.67 35.05 -9.18
C TYR A 779 -19.99 34.56 -9.82
N PRO A 780 -20.98 35.42 -10.02
CA PRO A 780 -22.23 35.02 -10.64
C PRO A 780 -22.04 34.37 -12.01
N GLY A 781 -22.67 33.22 -12.24
CA GLY A 781 -22.57 32.45 -13.47
C GLY A 781 -21.37 31.49 -13.54
N TRP A 782 -20.51 31.51 -12.54
CA TRP A 782 -19.39 30.57 -12.42
C TRP A 782 -19.78 29.37 -11.57
N HIS A 783 -19.25 28.20 -11.93
CA HIS A 783 -19.51 26.95 -11.23
C HIS A 783 -18.28 26.08 -11.21
N THR A 784 -18.00 25.44 -10.10
CA THR A 784 -17.08 24.33 -10.01
C THR A 784 -17.82 23.02 -10.23
N ILE A 785 -17.32 22.20 -11.16
CA ILE A 785 -17.85 20.88 -11.49
C ILE A 785 -16.80 19.85 -11.09
N ASP A 786 -17.05 19.12 -10.00
CA ASP A 786 -16.21 18.03 -9.54
C ASP A 786 -16.68 16.71 -10.11
N ILE A 787 -15.80 15.99 -10.78
CA ILE A 787 -16.07 14.71 -11.42
C ILE A 787 -15.19 13.63 -10.82
N THR A 788 -15.82 12.54 -10.40
CA THR A 788 -15.13 11.32 -10.02
C THR A 788 -15.56 10.19 -10.94
N ALA A 789 -14.62 9.50 -11.57
CA ALA A 789 -14.92 8.39 -12.46
C ALA A 789 -13.72 7.43 -12.64
N VAL A 790 -13.94 6.37 -13.39
CA VAL A 790 -12.86 5.46 -13.83
C VAL A 790 -12.01 6.15 -14.89
N ASN A 791 -10.68 6.12 -14.72
CA ASN A 791 -9.77 6.64 -15.73
C ASN A 791 -9.81 5.77 -17.01
N ARG A 792 -9.88 6.42 -18.16
CA ARG A 792 -9.78 5.78 -19.47
C ARG A 792 -9.20 6.73 -20.51
N PRO A 793 -8.60 6.20 -21.59
CA PRO A 793 -8.15 7.04 -22.70
C PRO A 793 -9.25 7.96 -23.23
N HIS A 794 -8.89 9.19 -23.57
CA HIS A 794 -9.78 10.21 -24.13
C HIS A 794 -10.93 10.70 -23.25
N LEU A 795 -10.99 10.30 -21.96
CA LEU A 795 -12.08 10.68 -21.06
C LEU A 795 -12.24 12.20 -20.94
N LEU A 796 -11.12 12.93 -20.77
CA LEU A 796 -11.14 14.40 -20.69
C LEU A 796 -11.70 15.05 -21.97
N ALA A 797 -11.39 14.49 -23.14
CA ALA A 797 -11.92 14.97 -24.40
C ALA A 797 -13.45 14.75 -24.49
N ASP A 798 -13.95 13.61 -24.01
CA ASP A 798 -15.37 13.29 -23.99
C ASP A 798 -16.13 14.20 -23.00
N ILE A 799 -15.54 14.49 -21.83
CA ILE A 799 -16.09 15.47 -20.86
C ILE A 799 -16.16 16.85 -21.52
N ALA A 800 -15.10 17.28 -22.20
CA ALA A 800 -15.05 18.57 -22.86
C ALA A 800 -16.06 18.68 -24.02
N GLU A 801 -16.30 17.60 -24.77
CA GLU A 801 -17.38 17.56 -25.79
C GLU A 801 -18.76 17.70 -25.15
N THR A 802 -18.96 17.09 -23.98
CA THR A 802 -20.24 17.22 -23.23
C THR A 802 -20.42 18.66 -22.76
N PHE A 803 -19.39 19.31 -22.24
CA PHE A 803 -19.45 20.74 -21.89
C PHE A 803 -19.83 21.60 -23.10
N PHE A 804 -19.17 21.37 -24.22
CA PHE A 804 -19.47 22.11 -25.44
C PHE A 804 -20.97 21.91 -25.90
N ALA A 805 -21.42 20.66 -25.89
CA ALA A 805 -22.81 20.32 -26.29
C ALA A 805 -23.88 21.00 -25.42
N HIS A 806 -23.53 21.33 -24.17
CA HIS A 806 -24.41 22.00 -23.20
C HIS A 806 -24.09 23.51 -23.05
N ASN A 807 -23.30 24.11 -23.94
CA ASN A 807 -22.89 25.52 -23.90
C ASN A 807 -22.17 25.92 -22.59
N ILE A 808 -21.39 25.03 -22.03
CA ILE A 808 -20.57 25.28 -20.85
C ILE A 808 -19.17 25.71 -21.26
N SER A 809 -18.79 26.93 -20.89
CA SER A 809 -17.44 27.46 -21.16
C SER A 809 -16.46 27.00 -20.10
N LEU A 810 -15.53 26.12 -20.46
CA LEU A 810 -14.44 25.72 -19.58
C LEU A 810 -13.45 26.88 -19.42
N ARG A 811 -13.01 27.14 -18.18
CA ARG A 811 -12.02 28.18 -17.84
C ARG A 811 -10.77 27.61 -17.22
N TYR A 812 -10.91 26.61 -16.38
CA TYR A 812 -9.79 25.92 -15.76
C TYR A 812 -10.17 24.46 -15.54
N ALA A 813 -9.22 23.59 -15.77
CA ALA A 813 -9.37 22.17 -15.44
C ALA A 813 -8.16 21.73 -14.62
N LYS A 814 -8.42 21.08 -13.51
CA LYS A 814 -7.43 20.40 -12.72
C LYS A 814 -7.71 18.91 -12.75
N ILE A 815 -6.76 18.19 -13.30
CA ILE A 815 -6.89 16.77 -13.57
C ILE A 815 -6.07 16.02 -12.53
N THR A 816 -6.74 15.16 -11.77
CA THR A 816 -6.11 14.36 -10.73
C THR A 816 -6.35 12.90 -11.01
N THR A 817 -5.38 12.25 -11.63
CA THR A 817 -5.41 10.81 -11.85
C THR A 817 -4.80 10.09 -10.66
N LEU A 818 -5.55 9.18 -10.07
CA LEU A 818 -5.20 8.39 -8.90
C LEU A 818 -5.28 6.91 -9.27
N ASP A 819 -4.22 6.38 -9.87
CA ASP A 819 -4.18 5.04 -10.48
C ASP A 819 -5.25 4.90 -11.57
N GLN A 820 -6.37 4.25 -11.26
CA GLN A 820 -7.46 4.01 -12.22
C GLN A 820 -8.72 4.86 -11.96
N ARG A 821 -8.65 5.79 -11.03
CA ARG A 821 -9.71 6.76 -10.72
C ARG A 821 -9.24 8.17 -11.08
N ILE A 822 -10.15 8.96 -11.60
CA ILE A 822 -9.98 10.41 -11.73
C ILE A 822 -10.79 11.13 -10.65
N GLU A 823 -10.23 12.24 -10.18
CA GLU A 823 -10.92 13.26 -9.38
C GLU A 823 -10.59 14.60 -10.01
N ASP A 824 -11.39 14.99 -10.99
CA ASP A 824 -11.16 16.17 -11.80
C ASP A 824 -12.06 17.30 -11.35
N SER A 825 -11.51 18.52 -11.24
CA SER A 825 -12.25 19.73 -10.93
C SER A 825 -12.20 20.68 -12.10
N PHE A 826 -13.35 21.14 -12.53
CA PHE A 826 -13.51 22.06 -13.67
C PHE A 826 -14.16 23.35 -13.21
N ILE A 827 -13.50 24.49 -13.42
CA ILE A 827 -14.08 25.81 -13.22
C ILE A 827 -14.67 26.23 -14.56
N THR A 828 -15.96 26.48 -14.58
CA THR A 828 -16.74 26.74 -15.79
C THR A 828 -17.53 28.04 -15.65
N TYR A 829 -17.86 28.63 -16.78
CA TYR A 829 -18.75 29.78 -16.85
C TYR A 829 -19.97 29.41 -17.69
N SER A 830 -21.14 29.45 -17.06
CA SER A 830 -22.42 29.31 -17.74
C SER A 830 -23.56 29.88 -16.89
N PRO A 831 -24.15 31.01 -17.29
CA PRO A 831 -25.31 31.54 -16.56
C PRO A 831 -26.51 30.61 -16.51
N SER A 832 -26.62 29.68 -17.45
CA SER A 832 -27.74 28.69 -17.50
C SER A 832 -27.64 27.65 -16.40
N LEU A 833 -26.49 27.42 -15.80
CA LEU A 833 -26.32 26.51 -14.66
C LEU A 833 -26.88 27.04 -13.33
N GLN A 834 -27.40 28.25 -13.30
CA GLN A 834 -28.18 28.71 -12.15
C GLN A 834 -29.55 27.99 -12.06
N ASP A 835 -30.01 27.42 -13.15
CA ASP A 835 -31.22 26.60 -13.19
C ASP A 835 -30.95 25.13 -12.82
N LEU A 836 -31.69 24.62 -11.84
CA LEU A 836 -31.56 23.23 -11.35
C LEU A 836 -31.88 22.19 -12.43
N GLN A 837 -32.78 22.47 -13.36
CA GLN A 837 -33.11 21.55 -14.43
C GLN A 837 -31.96 21.42 -15.41
N THR A 838 -31.32 22.53 -15.75
CA THR A 838 -30.07 22.55 -16.58
C THR A 838 -28.93 21.82 -15.91
N GLN A 839 -28.73 22.03 -14.59
CA GLN A 839 -27.72 21.27 -13.83
C GLN A 839 -27.97 19.77 -13.88
N ASN A 840 -29.21 19.32 -13.67
CA ASN A 840 -29.56 17.90 -13.71
C ASN A 840 -29.36 17.28 -15.10
N THR A 841 -29.70 18.02 -16.15
CA THR A 841 -29.50 17.58 -17.55
C THR A 841 -28.01 17.39 -17.84
N LEU A 842 -27.18 18.36 -17.45
CA LEU A 842 -25.71 18.26 -17.58
C LEU A 842 -25.15 17.10 -16.76
N LYS A 843 -25.59 16.93 -15.50
CA LYS A 843 -25.15 15.81 -14.63
C LYS A 843 -25.46 14.47 -15.29
N GLN A 844 -26.64 14.31 -15.85
CA GLN A 844 -27.04 13.06 -16.49
C GLN A 844 -26.21 12.77 -17.74
N ALA A 845 -26.00 13.76 -18.60
CA ALA A 845 -25.17 13.64 -19.79
C ALA A 845 -23.69 13.29 -19.41
N LEU A 846 -23.14 13.92 -18.37
CA LEU A 846 -21.82 13.58 -17.87
C LEU A 846 -21.77 12.15 -17.32
N ILE A 847 -22.73 11.73 -16.51
CA ILE A 847 -22.78 10.37 -15.94
C ILE A 847 -22.83 9.32 -17.06
N GLU A 848 -23.60 9.56 -18.13
CA GLU A 848 -23.64 8.67 -19.30
C GLU A 848 -22.25 8.51 -19.95
N VAL A 849 -21.53 9.60 -20.14
CA VAL A 849 -20.19 9.61 -20.71
C VAL A 849 -19.15 8.97 -19.76
N LEU A 850 -19.33 9.16 -18.47
CA LEU A 850 -18.40 8.64 -17.43
C LEU A 850 -18.61 7.16 -17.13
N THR A 851 -19.77 6.61 -17.50
CA THR A 851 -20.07 5.18 -17.30
C THR A 851 -19.33 4.37 -18.39
N PRO A 852 -18.47 3.39 -17.99
CA PRO A 852 -17.62 2.63 -18.91
C PRO A 852 -18.37 1.77 -19.91
#